data_c1526fab5d0dcd7c6c6b245c40967d53
#
_entry.id   c1526fab5d0dcd7c6c6b245c40967d53
#
_cell.length_a   1.000
_cell.length_b   1.000
_cell.length_c   1.000
_cell.angle_alpha   90.00
_cell.angle_beta   90.00
_cell.angle_gamma   90.00
#
_symmetry.space_group_name_H-M   'P 1'
#
loop_
_entity.id
_entity.type
_entity.pdbx_description
1 polymer ?
#
loop_
_entity_poly.entity_id
_entity_poly.type
_entity_poly.pdbx_seq_one_letter_code
_entity_poly.pdbx_strand_id
1 'polypeptide(L)'
;MLKPVRLLLPLLAALLAPLASADTLQTTNPRINTLLTQLGKVRDVNEVALSPDGHQLAWVVETNGKPGVVLADANGQHAHGIGLATKPGACDEYGIAWAPDSRHLAFLSNCAVSHAGMGGNKQPDIYVLDTQSQGSPVHLTTLNGYVHSLSWSPDGKTLAFLYVEGATRRASALAAAKPAVGVIGVEGIEVQRVATLSAQGGTLQQVTPANSYVYEFSWSPDSQRLAYVAAPAPGDNNWWIAQLYVQPAQAGATRTGLVDPNTVNGSLHGLQIALPRWSPDGSRIAFIGGLMSDEGATGGDIYSVSTRGGAPVDLTPGIHVSPSWLSWSTPQSMLVSQFNNGQVEVAEYAVQPDRAQQQRVLFTAPGTVGDGTAQLSLSLSADRTYVAFGQSSFEVAPEVYAGSITNGLPKAVTTINADLKPSWGKSRSVEWNNEGFHVQGWLLYPANYDPNKRYPMIVNVHGGPSSAVVPHWPSVGYGGAPFSALGYFVFMPNPRGSYGEGEAFVQANRKDFGYGDLRDTLTGVDAVEKIVPVDDHRLGLTGWSYGGFMSMFAPTQTQRFRAVVAGAGIANWQSYYGQNLIDQWMIPFFGASVYDDPAVYAKSSAINFIKKVKTPTLIVVGERDAECPAPQSFEYWHALRALGVPTFLVVYPNEGHRFNNPTNQRDVLQRSLSWFTKYLPPGQ
;
A
#
# COMPACT_ATOMS: atom_id res chain seq x y z
N MET A 1 34.06 -79.47 20.70
CA MET A 1 32.65 -79.42 21.22
C MET A 1 32.35 -77.96 21.57
N LEU A 2 31.76 -77.23 20.69
CA LEU A 2 31.38 -75.85 20.87
C LEU A 2 29.86 -75.80 21.14
N LYS A 3 29.44 -75.25 22.27
CA LYS A 3 28.03 -75.06 22.60
C LYS A 3 27.49 -73.78 21.94
N PRO A 4 26.27 -73.78 21.41
CA PRO A 4 25.69 -72.54 20.82
C PRO A 4 25.15 -71.61 21.88
N VAL A 5 25.55 -70.36 21.82
CA VAL A 5 25.00 -69.23 22.59
C VAL A 5 23.69 -68.80 21.93
N ARG A 6 22.58 -68.86 22.65
CA ARG A 6 21.28 -68.29 22.24
C ARG A 6 21.30 -66.81 22.56
N LEU A 7 21.30 -65.95 21.51
CA LEU A 7 20.97 -64.54 21.65
C LEU A 7 19.42 -64.38 21.80
N LEU A 8 18.98 -63.85 22.92
CA LEU A 8 17.63 -63.31 23.10
C LEU A 8 17.63 -61.87 22.53
N LEU A 9 16.92 -61.63 21.43
CA LEU A 9 16.55 -60.28 20.98
C LEU A 9 15.35 -59.80 21.84
N PRO A 10 15.38 -58.61 22.45
CA PRO A 10 14.18 -58.01 22.97
C PRO A 10 13.35 -57.43 21.84
N LEU A 11 12.08 -57.81 21.73
CA LEU A 11 11.09 -57.17 20.91
C LEU A 11 10.91 -55.71 21.41
N LEU A 12 11.45 -54.75 20.68
CA LEU A 12 11.03 -53.35 20.81
C LEU A 12 9.66 -53.21 20.15
N ALA A 13 8.59 -53.18 20.96
CA ALA A 13 7.28 -52.74 20.54
C ALA A 13 7.37 -51.21 20.29
N ALA A 14 7.64 -50.81 19.04
CA ALA A 14 7.49 -49.42 18.62
C ALA A 14 6.00 -49.06 18.76
N LEU A 15 5.67 -48.27 19.75
CA LEU A 15 4.43 -47.52 19.81
C LEU A 15 4.39 -46.60 18.58
N LEU A 16 3.72 -47.04 17.51
CA LEU A 16 3.26 -46.21 16.44
C LEU A 16 2.23 -45.24 17.03
N ALA A 17 2.70 -44.10 17.52
CA ALA A 17 1.82 -42.96 17.64
C ALA A 17 1.18 -42.73 16.27
N PRO A 18 -0.12 -42.56 16.16
CA PRO A 18 -0.72 -42.20 14.88
C PRO A 18 -0.03 -40.90 14.41
N LEU A 19 0.62 -40.96 13.26
CA LEU A 19 0.98 -39.76 12.51
C LEU A 19 -0.32 -38.97 12.41
N ALA A 20 -0.42 -37.89 13.17
CA ALA A 20 -1.49 -36.92 12.99
C ALA A 20 -1.46 -36.59 11.50
N SER A 21 -2.49 -37.00 10.79
CA SER A 21 -2.70 -36.59 9.41
C SER A 21 -2.47 -35.09 9.39
N ALA A 22 -1.63 -34.61 8.49
CA ALA A 22 -1.46 -33.19 8.24
C ALA A 22 -2.87 -32.65 8.00
N ASP A 23 -3.43 -32.03 9.04
CA ASP A 23 -4.74 -31.41 9.02
C ASP A 23 -4.60 -30.30 7.99
N THR A 24 -4.97 -30.59 6.75
CA THR A 24 -5.04 -29.58 5.71
C THR A 24 -6.02 -28.55 6.24
N LEU A 25 -5.56 -27.31 6.51
CA LEU A 25 -6.42 -26.17 6.88
C LEU A 25 -7.37 -25.78 5.74
N GLN A 26 -7.67 -26.70 4.85
CA GLN A 26 -8.72 -26.59 3.86
C GLN A 26 -10.06 -26.74 4.56
N THR A 27 -10.76 -25.63 4.65
CA THR A 27 -12.08 -25.62 5.25
C THR A 27 -13.11 -26.28 4.34
N THR A 28 -13.92 -27.14 4.91
CA THR A 28 -15.18 -27.60 4.32
C THR A 28 -16.34 -26.65 4.64
N ASN A 29 -16.09 -25.53 5.35
CA ASN A 29 -17.13 -24.59 5.75
C ASN A 29 -17.75 -23.88 4.53
N PRO A 30 -19.01 -24.17 4.15
CA PRO A 30 -19.63 -23.61 2.96
C PRO A 30 -19.79 -22.07 3.04
N ARG A 31 -19.91 -21.50 4.25
CA ARG A 31 -20.01 -20.04 4.43
C ARG A 31 -18.72 -19.34 4.00
N ILE A 32 -17.56 -19.91 4.30
CA ILE A 32 -16.26 -19.37 3.87
C ILE A 32 -16.17 -19.41 2.34
N ASN A 33 -16.50 -20.53 1.71
CA ASN A 33 -16.47 -20.64 0.26
C ASN A 33 -17.42 -19.66 -0.44
N THR A 34 -18.63 -19.48 0.10
CA THR A 34 -19.60 -18.49 -0.39
C THR A 34 -19.02 -17.08 -0.31
N LEU A 35 -18.47 -16.70 0.83
CA LEU A 35 -17.85 -15.38 1.06
C LEU A 35 -16.70 -15.11 0.07
N LEU A 36 -15.76 -16.05 -0.06
CA LEU A 36 -14.64 -15.95 -1.00
C LEU A 36 -15.11 -15.81 -2.46
N THR A 37 -16.18 -16.50 -2.82
CA THR A 37 -16.77 -16.39 -4.15
C THR A 37 -17.43 -15.02 -4.37
N GLN A 38 -18.08 -14.45 -3.35
CA GLN A 38 -18.66 -13.11 -3.43
C GLN A 38 -17.57 -12.03 -3.55
N LEU A 39 -16.53 -12.10 -2.73
CA LEU A 39 -15.39 -11.17 -2.79
C LEU A 39 -14.69 -11.20 -4.16
N GLY A 40 -14.55 -12.38 -4.78
CA GLY A 40 -13.95 -12.52 -6.10
C GLY A 40 -14.78 -11.99 -7.27
N LYS A 41 -16.00 -11.46 -7.03
CA LYS A 41 -16.82 -10.82 -8.07
C LYS A 41 -16.55 -9.33 -8.24
N VAL A 42 -15.81 -8.74 -7.33
CA VAL A 42 -15.46 -7.32 -7.37
C VAL A 42 -14.66 -7.02 -8.63
N ARG A 43 -15.02 -5.97 -9.31
CA ARG A 43 -14.25 -5.37 -10.41
C ARG A 43 -13.56 -4.13 -9.85
N ASP A 44 -12.24 -4.22 -9.67
CA ASP A 44 -11.48 -3.11 -9.14
C ASP A 44 -11.36 -1.98 -10.16
N VAL A 45 -11.46 -0.74 -9.67
CA VAL A 45 -11.19 0.50 -10.42
C VAL A 45 -9.79 0.95 -9.99
N ASN A 46 -8.81 0.73 -10.88
CA ASN A 46 -7.40 0.92 -10.53
C ASN A 46 -6.88 2.33 -10.85
N GLU A 47 -7.39 2.94 -11.92
CA GLU A 47 -6.97 4.25 -12.39
C GLU A 47 -8.18 5.04 -12.88
N VAL A 48 -8.16 6.36 -12.67
CA VAL A 48 -9.19 7.29 -13.14
C VAL A 48 -8.53 8.56 -13.64
N ALA A 49 -8.80 8.97 -14.89
CA ALA A 49 -8.20 10.16 -15.48
C ALA A 49 -9.28 11.02 -16.15
N LEU A 50 -9.46 12.24 -15.64
CA LEU A 50 -10.32 13.26 -16.21
C LEU A 50 -9.54 14.05 -17.27
N SER A 51 -10.16 14.34 -18.43
CA SER A 51 -9.54 15.20 -19.43
C SER A 51 -9.32 16.61 -18.88
N PRO A 52 -8.27 17.33 -19.30
CA PRO A 52 -7.99 18.69 -18.83
C PRO A 52 -9.15 19.69 -18.99
N ASP A 53 -9.99 19.54 -20.00
CA ASP A 53 -11.20 20.36 -20.22
C ASP A 53 -12.40 19.93 -19.36
N GLY A 54 -12.30 18.81 -18.63
CA GLY A 54 -13.35 18.30 -17.75
C GLY A 54 -14.52 17.61 -18.46
N HIS A 55 -14.40 17.31 -19.79
CA HIS A 55 -15.52 16.75 -20.57
C HIS A 55 -15.48 15.25 -20.77
N GLN A 56 -14.31 14.64 -20.72
CA GLN A 56 -14.11 13.21 -20.92
C GLN A 56 -13.48 12.56 -19.67
N LEU A 57 -13.79 11.29 -19.48
CA LEU A 57 -13.32 10.49 -18.35
C LEU A 57 -12.80 9.16 -18.87
N ALA A 58 -11.59 8.80 -18.50
CA ALA A 58 -11.03 7.49 -18.73
C ALA A 58 -10.81 6.76 -17.39
N TRP A 59 -11.01 5.45 -17.36
CA TRP A 59 -10.67 4.64 -16.19
C TRP A 59 -10.20 3.26 -16.59
N VAL A 60 -9.47 2.63 -15.68
CA VAL A 60 -9.03 1.24 -15.81
C VAL A 60 -9.86 0.37 -14.88
N VAL A 61 -10.53 -0.60 -15.47
CA VAL A 61 -11.33 -1.59 -14.73
C VAL A 61 -10.80 -2.99 -14.96
N GLU A 62 -10.71 -3.78 -13.89
CA GLU A 62 -10.26 -5.16 -13.98
C GLU A 62 -11.41 -6.09 -14.37
N THR A 63 -11.20 -6.89 -15.41
CA THR A 63 -12.13 -7.90 -15.87
C THR A 63 -11.41 -9.24 -16.03
N ASN A 64 -11.82 -10.27 -15.30
CA ASN A 64 -11.18 -11.59 -15.28
C ASN A 64 -9.67 -11.54 -14.94
N GLY A 65 -9.28 -10.66 -14.02
CA GLY A 65 -7.88 -10.48 -13.60
C GLY A 65 -7.01 -9.72 -14.61
N LYS A 66 -7.62 -9.01 -15.57
CA LYS A 66 -6.95 -8.21 -16.58
C LYS A 66 -7.50 -6.78 -16.61
N PRO A 67 -6.63 -5.76 -16.50
CA PRO A 67 -7.04 -4.37 -16.62
C PRO A 67 -7.38 -4.02 -18.07
N GLY A 68 -8.42 -3.21 -18.24
CA GLY A 68 -8.83 -2.69 -19.54
C GLY A 68 -9.27 -1.23 -19.42
N VAL A 69 -8.97 -0.42 -20.46
CA VAL A 69 -9.26 1.02 -20.48
C VAL A 69 -10.66 1.27 -21.04
N VAL A 70 -11.44 2.10 -20.33
CA VAL A 70 -12.76 2.57 -20.72
C VAL A 70 -12.73 4.09 -20.86
N LEU A 71 -13.37 4.62 -21.89
CA LEU A 71 -13.57 6.05 -22.13
C LEU A 71 -15.07 6.37 -22.07
N ALA A 72 -15.43 7.53 -21.52
CA ALA A 72 -16.80 8.04 -21.44
C ALA A 72 -16.83 9.56 -21.39
N ASP A 73 -18.03 10.15 -21.47
CA ASP A 73 -18.25 11.53 -21.05
C ASP A 73 -17.98 11.67 -19.53
N ALA A 74 -17.68 12.86 -19.06
CA ALA A 74 -17.37 13.10 -17.65
C ALA A 74 -18.52 12.71 -16.67
N ASN A 75 -19.74 12.60 -17.16
CA ASN A 75 -20.90 12.11 -16.40
C ASN A 75 -21.10 10.57 -16.46
N GLY A 76 -20.16 9.84 -17.06
CA GLY A 76 -20.19 8.38 -17.23
C GLY A 76 -21.03 7.87 -18.40
N GLN A 77 -21.68 8.77 -19.19
CA GLN A 77 -22.45 8.36 -20.37
C GLN A 77 -21.52 7.95 -21.52
N HIS A 78 -22.07 7.17 -22.46
CA HIS A 78 -21.38 6.69 -23.68
C HIS A 78 -20.10 5.88 -23.39
N ALA A 79 -20.05 5.21 -22.23
CA ALA A 79 -18.89 4.42 -21.83
C ALA A 79 -18.61 3.28 -22.82
N HIS A 80 -17.37 3.17 -23.28
CA HIS A 80 -16.92 2.11 -24.20
C HIS A 80 -15.42 1.81 -23.99
N GLY A 81 -15.02 0.57 -24.27
CA GLY A 81 -13.62 0.17 -24.27
C GLY A 81 -12.87 0.80 -25.48
N ILE A 82 -11.69 1.32 -25.24
CA ILE A 82 -10.90 2.03 -26.29
C ILE A 82 -9.60 1.31 -26.65
N GLY A 83 -9.28 0.25 -25.96
CA GLY A 83 -8.01 -0.45 -26.11
C GLY A 83 -7.93 -1.33 -27.36
N LEU A 84 -6.80 -2.02 -27.49
CA LEU A 84 -6.51 -2.96 -28.55
C LEU A 84 -7.05 -4.37 -28.27
N ALA A 85 -7.65 -4.56 -27.08
CA ALA A 85 -8.21 -5.84 -26.68
C ALA A 85 -9.41 -6.21 -27.56
N THR A 86 -9.32 -7.33 -28.25
CA THR A 86 -10.43 -7.86 -29.09
C THR A 86 -11.60 -8.39 -28.25
N LYS A 87 -11.37 -8.64 -26.95
CA LYS A 87 -12.34 -9.05 -25.93
C LYS A 87 -11.94 -8.48 -24.59
N PRO A 88 -12.86 -8.09 -23.70
CA PRO A 88 -12.55 -7.69 -22.35
C PRO A 88 -11.72 -8.76 -21.62
N GLY A 89 -10.59 -8.34 -20.99
CA GLY A 89 -9.70 -9.25 -20.27
C GLY A 89 -8.81 -10.14 -21.13
N ALA A 90 -8.64 -9.85 -22.44
CA ALA A 90 -7.74 -10.62 -23.31
C ALA A 90 -6.25 -10.30 -23.09
N CYS A 91 -5.95 -9.09 -22.63
CA CYS A 91 -4.62 -8.53 -22.42
C CYS A 91 -4.68 -7.41 -21.37
N ASP A 92 -3.53 -6.85 -21.02
CA ASP A 92 -3.44 -5.81 -20.00
C ASP A 92 -3.37 -4.43 -20.68
N GLU A 93 -4.26 -3.50 -20.26
CA GLU A 93 -4.28 -2.10 -20.70
C GLU A 93 -4.46 -1.21 -19.47
N TYR A 94 -3.53 -0.28 -19.23
CA TYR A 94 -3.44 0.53 -18.02
C TYR A 94 -2.50 1.74 -18.22
N GLY A 95 -2.19 2.50 -17.16
CA GLY A 95 -1.22 3.60 -17.20
C GLY A 95 -1.74 4.79 -18.01
N ILE A 96 -3.00 5.18 -17.79
CA ILE A 96 -3.68 6.22 -18.58
C ILE A 96 -3.19 7.62 -18.26
N ALA A 97 -2.93 8.45 -19.27
CA ALA A 97 -2.54 9.84 -19.12
C ALA A 97 -3.09 10.71 -20.25
N TRP A 98 -3.88 11.73 -19.92
CA TRP A 98 -4.37 12.72 -20.88
C TRP A 98 -3.29 13.70 -21.29
N ALA A 99 -3.23 14.02 -22.58
CA ALA A 99 -2.47 15.16 -23.08
C ALA A 99 -3.18 16.49 -22.70
N PRO A 100 -2.42 17.59 -22.58
CA PRO A 100 -2.99 18.90 -22.24
C PRO A 100 -4.06 19.42 -23.21
N ASP A 101 -4.11 18.87 -24.42
CA ASP A 101 -5.08 19.24 -25.45
C ASP A 101 -6.48 18.61 -25.26
N SER A 102 -6.66 17.78 -24.24
CA SER A 102 -7.91 17.05 -23.96
C SER A 102 -8.39 16.13 -25.07
N ARG A 103 -7.52 15.82 -26.03
CA ARG A 103 -7.83 15.02 -27.21
C ARG A 103 -7.03 13.72 -27.26
N HIS A 104 -5.77 13.76 -26.86
CA HIS A 104 -4.92 12.59 -26.92
C HIS A 104 -4.81 11.91 -25.55
N LEU A 105 -5.04 10.60 -25.50
CA LEU A 105 -4.91 9.76 -24.32
C LEU A 105 -3.79 8.75 -24.54
N ALA A 106 -2.72 8.84 -23.74
CA ALA A 106 -1.67 7.82 -23.71
C ALA A 106 -2.06 6.69 -22.75
N PHE A 107 -1.68 5.45 -23.07
CA PHE A 107 -1.85 4.29 -22.21
C PHE A 107 -0.85 3.18 -22.55
N LEU A 108 -0.69 2.23 -21.64
CA LEU A 108 0.13 1.04 -21.81
C LEU A 108 -0.75 -0.13 -22.26
N SER A 109 -0.29 -0.90 -23.26
CA SER A 109 -0.98 -2.11 -23.72
C SER A 109 0.00 -3.19 -24.14
N ASN A 110 -0.31 -4.45 -23.75
CA ASN A 110 0.41 -5.64 -24.23
C ASN A 110 -0.40 -6.46 -25.25
N CYS A 111 -1.50 -5.92 -25.78
CA CYS A 111 -2.46 -6.62 -26.63
C CYS A 111 -1.91 -7.00 -27.99
N ALA A 112 -1.23 -6.08 -28.66
CA ALA A 112 -0.73 -6.25 -30.03
C ALA A 112 0.74 -6.68 -30.10
N VAL A 113 1.38 -6.94 -28.95
CA VAL A 113 2.81 -7.21 -28.87
C VAL A 113 3.10 -8.70 -29.01
N SER A 114 4.10 -9.04 -29.85
CA SER A 114 4.53 -10.42 -30.10
C SER A 114 5.79 -10.83 -29.32
N HIS A 115 6.52 -9.88 -28.73
CA HIS A 115 7.76 -10.15 -28.00
C HIS A 115 7.52 -10.34 -26.50
N ALA A 116 8.40 -11.11 -25.86
CA ALA A 116 8.33 -11.39 -24.44
C ALA A 116 8.84 -10.19 -23.63
N GLY A 117 8.14 -9.91 -22.52
CA GLY A 117 8.55 -8.98 -21.48
C GLY A 117 9.01 -9.71 -20.22
N MET A 118 8.90 -9.03 -19.09
CA MET A 118 9.28 -9.55 -17.78
C MET A 118 8.60 -10.87 -17.44
N GLY A 119 9.36 -11.84 -16.94
CA GLY A 119 8.82 -13.10 -16.41
C GLY A 119 8.06 -13.95 -17.42
N GLY A 120 8.29 -13.75 -18.73
CA GLY A 120 7.62 -14.49 -19.81
C GLY A 120 6.23 -13.93 -20.18
N ASN A 121 5.78 -12.83 -19.58
CA ASN A 121 4.59 -12.11 -20.01
C ASN A 121 4.89 -11.29 -21.27
N LYS A 122 3.83 -10.86 -21.97
CA LYS A 122 3.99 -9.92 -23.08
C LYS A 122 4.45 -8.56 -22.57
N GLN A 123 5.36 -7.91 -23.30
CA GLN A 123 5.84 -6.57 -23.01
C GLN A 123 4.73 -5.54 -23.22
N PRO A 124 4.41 -4.65 -22.24
CA PRO A 124 3.57 -3.50 -22.51
C PRO A 124 4.36 -2.41 -23.24
N ASP A 125 3.72 -1.83 -24.25
CA ASP A 125 4.21 -0.67 -25.01
C ASP A 125 3.29 0.55 -24.81
N ILE A 126 3.77 1.73 -25.16
CA ILE A 126 3.00 2.98 -25.09
C ILE A 126 2.21 3.17 -26.39
N TYR A 127 0.93 3.43 -26.24
CA TYR A 127 0.00 3.78 -27.29
C TYR A 127 -0.62 5.15 -27.01
N VAL A 128 -1.02 5.86 -28.07
CA VAL A 128 -1.77 7.12 -27.98
C VAL A 128 -3.02 7.02 -28.83
N LEU A 129 -4.16 7.29 -28.21
CA LEU A 129 -5.46 7.38 -28.86
C LEU A 129 -5.82 8.86 -29.10
N ASP A 130 -6.24 9.20 -30.31
CA ASP A 130 -6.97 10.43 -30.61
C ASP A 130 -8.48 10.17 -30.36
N THR A 131 -9.00 10.67 -29.25
CA THR A 131 -10.38 10.41 -28.82
C THR A 131 -11.45 11.05 -29.72
N GLN A 132 -11.07 12.00 -30.60
CA GLN A 132 -11.98 12.62 -31.54
C GLN A 132 -11.96 11.96 -32.93
N SER A 133 -11.05 11.01 -33.14
CA SER A 133 -10.99 10.24 -34.38
C SER A 133 -11.60 8.86 -34.20
N GLN A 134 -12.05 8.24 -35.32
CA GLN A 134 -12.46 6.83 -35.31
C GLN A 134 -11.27 5.87 -35.58
N GLY A 135 -10.05 6.38 -35.50
CA GLY A 135 -8.83 5.62 -35.74
C GLY A 135 -8.44 4.71 -34.58
N SER A 136 -7.64 3.70 -34.88
CA SER A 136 -7.02 2.87 -33.85
C SER A 136 -5.91 3.64 -33.12
N PRO A 137 -5.61 3.29 -31.86
CA PRO A 137 -4.46 3.85 -31.13
C PRO A 137 -3.15 3.71 -31.89
N VAL A 138 -2.34 4.75 -31.88
CA VAL A 138 -1.02 4.77 -32.51
C VAL A 138 0.01 4.14 -31.58
N HIS A 139 0.74 3.16 -32.08
CA HIS A 139 1.85 2.51 -31.36
C HIS A 139 3.08 3.42 -31.37
N LEU A 140 3.56 3.84 -30.21
CA LEU A 140 4.68 4.78 -30.11
C LEU A 140 6.02 4.12 -29.80
N THR A 141 6.05 2.95 -29.14
CA THR A 141 7.30 2.38 -28.60
C THR A 141 7.41 0.89 -28.86
N THR A 142 8.66 0.42 -28.87
CA THR A 142 8.99 -0.99 -28.67
C THR A 142 9.91 -1.05 -27.45
N LEU A 143 9.34 -1.32 -26.28
CA LEU A 143 10.05 -1.33 -25.00
C LEU A 143 10.61 -2.72 -24.69
N ASN A 144 11.60 -2.73 -23.78
CA ASN A 144 12.14 -3.94 -23.18
C ASN A 144 12.39 -3.68 -21.69
N GLY A 145 11.42 -4.02 -20.83
CA GLY A 145 11.56 -3.84 -19.40
C GLY A 145 10.28 -3.37 -18.70
N TYR A 146 10.43 -2.74 -17.56
CA TYR A 146 9.32 -2.27 -16.75
C TYR A 146 9.05 -0.78 -16.98
N VAL A 147 7.80 -0.43 -17.25
CA VAL A 147 7.36 0.94 -17.54
C VAL A 147 6.10 1.27 -16.75
N HIS A 148 6.03 2.48 -16.18
CA HIS A 148 4.85 3.01 -15.50
C HIS A 148 4.90 4.55 -15.36
N SER A 149 3.89 5.16 -14.76
CA SER A 149 3.81 6.61 -14.44
C SER A 149 3.95 7.50 -15.66
N LEU A 150 3.12 7.24 -16.69
CA LEU A 150 3.07 8.09 -17.89
C LEU A 150 2.64 9.52 -17.52
N SER A 151 3.35 10.54 -18.05
CA SER A 151 3.06 11.94 -17.81
C SER A 151 3.42 12.79 -19.03
N TRP A 152 2.46 13.54 -19.53
CA TRP A 152 2.69 14.50 -20.61
C TRP A 152 3.39 15.76 -20.08
N SER A 153 4.29 16.33 -20.88
CA SER A 153 4.77 17.69 -20.66
C SER A 153 3.61 18.69 -20.78
N PRO A 154 3.59 19.79 -20.02
CA PRO A 154 2.54 20.81 -20.10
C PRO A 154 2.30 21.39 -21.51
N ASP A 155 3.29 21.38 -22.41
CA ASP A 155 3.15 21.80 -23.81
C ASP A 155 2.66 20.68 -24.75
N GLY A 156 2.42 19.47 -24.24
CA GLY A 156 1.90 18.34 -24.99
C GLY A 156 2.86 17.70 -25.99
N LYS A 157 4.15 18.10 -26.02
CA LYS A 157 5.10 17.62 -27.04
C LYS A 157 5.89 16.39 -26.63
N THR A 158 5.94 16.08 -25.33
CA THR A 158 6.80 15.02 -24.79
C THR A 158 6.03 14.21 -23.77
N LEU A 159 6.18 12.89 -23.83
CA LEU A 159 5.82 11.96 -22.77
C LEU A 159 7.05 11.65 -21.92
N ALA A 160 6.91 11.72 -20.59
CA ALA A 160 7.86 11.19 -19.64
C ALA A 160 7.24 10.01 -18.89
N PHE A 161 8.08 9.09 -18.44
CA PHE A 161 7.65 7.92 -17.67
C PHE A 161 8.81 7.33 -16.88
N LEU A 162 8.50 6.54 -15.88
CA LEU A 162 9.49 5.74 -15.17
C LEU A 162 9.76 4.45 -15.93
N TYR A 163 11.04 4.15 -16.14
CA TYR A 163 11.46 3.03 -16.97
C TYR A 163 12.68 2.31 -16.39
N VAL A 164 12.60 1.00 -16.29
CA VAL A 164 13.71 0.10 -15.99
C VAL A 164 13.99 -0.72 -17.23
N GLU A 165 14.99 -0.34 -17.99
CA GLU A 165 15.39 -1.03 -19.20
C GLU A 165 15.94 -2.44 -18.88
N GLY A 166 15.49 -3.45 -19.60
CA GLY A 166 15.90 -4.84 -19.39
C GLY A 166 15.40 -5.44 -18.08
N ALA A 167 14.41 -4.83 -17.43
CA ALA A 167 13.88 -5.32 -16.15
C ALA A 167 13.41 -6.78 -16.22
N THR A 168 13.73 -7.55 -15.20
CA THR A 168 13.34 -8.96 -15.07
C THR A 168 12.15 -9.16 -14.13
N ARG A 169 11.76 -8.12 -13.38
CA ARG A 169 10.61 -8.06 -12.46
C ARG A 169 10.05 -6.64 -12.38
N ARG A 170 8.92 -6.49 -11.73
CA ARG A 170 8.42 -5.16 -11.35
C ARG A 170 9.37 -4.52 -10.35
N ALA A 171 9.60 -3.23 -10.48
CA ALA A 171 10.28 -2.43 -9.46
C ALA A 171 9.42 -2.35 -8.19
N SER A 172 10.02 -2.08 -7.05
CA SER A 172 9.43 -1.93 -5.73
C SER A 172 9.77 -3.07 -4.76
N ALA A 173 9.95 -2.73 -3.51
CA ALA A 173 10.16 -3.67 -2.41
C ALA A 173 8.96 -4.58 -2.16
N LEU A 174 7.75 -4.15 -2.51
CA LEU A 174 6.52 -4.97 -2.41
C LEU A 174 6.51 -6.15 -3.39
N ALA A 175 7.25 -6.04 -4.52
CA ALA A 175 7.36 -7.12 -5.49
C ALA A 175 8.24 -8.26 -4.95
N ALA A 176 8.06 -9.46 -5.51
CA ALA A 176 8.92 -10.59 -5.17
C ALA A 176 10.39 -10.28 -5.50
N ALA A 177 11.27 -10.40 -4.51
CA ALA A 177 12.70 -10.19 -4.69
C ALA A 177 13.28 -11.20 -5.69
N LYS A 178 14.37 -10.82 -6.37
CA LYS A 178 15.14 -11.78 -7.17
C LYS A 178 15.71 -12.87 -6.26
N PRO A 179 15.82 -14.11 -6.74
CA PRO A 179 16.64 -15.11 -6.05
C PRO A 179 18.06 -14.58 -5.87
N ALA A 180 18.62 -14.79 -4.70
CA ALA A 180 20.00 -14.42 -4.42
C ALA A 180 20.95 -15.30 -5.22
N VAL A 181 21.63 -14.73 -6.22
CA VAL A 181 22.62 -15.41 -7.08
C VAL A 181 23.77 -14.46 -7.39
N GLY A 182 24.96 -15.00 -7.65
CA GLY A 182 26.13 -14.20 -8.03
C GLY A 182 26.63 -13.28 -6.91
N VAL A 183 27.15 -12.12 -7.29
CA VAL A 183 27.63 -11.08 -6.35
C VAL A 183 26.47 -10.18 -5.97
N ILE A 184 25.94 -10.35 -4.77
CA ILE A 184 24.76 -9.62 -4.29
C ILE A 184 25.05 -8.13 -4.16
N GLY A 185 24.15 -7.30 -4.73
CA GLY A 185 24.23 -5.84 -4.70
C GLY A 185 25.18 -5.23 -5.74
N VAL A 186 25.80 -6.06 -6.59
CA VAL A 186 26.72 -5.62 -7.66
C VAL A 186 26.24 -6.07 -9.03
N GLU A 187 25.83 -7.34 -9.16
CA GLU A 187 25.37 -7.90 -10.43
C GLU A 187 23.85 -7.77 -10.60
N GLY A 188 23.42 -7.54 -11.86
CA GLY A 188 21.99 -7.50 -12.21
C GLY A 188 21.21 -6.36 -11.56
N ILE A 189 21.86 -5.24 -11.26
CA ILE A 189 21.22 -4.03 -10.73
C ILE A 189 20.29 -3.46 -11.80
N GLU A 190 19.02 -3.29 -11.45
CA GLU A 190 17.99 -2.65 -12.27
C GLU A 190 17.74 -1.25 -11.73
N VAL A 191 17.98 -0.20 -12.52
CA VAL A 191 17.85 1.19 -12.09
C VAL A 191 16.66 1.85 -12.80
N GLN A 192 15.69 2.27 -12.01
CA GLN A 192 14.53 3.02 -12.50
C GLN A 192 14.92 4.48 -12.77
N ARG A 193 14.64 4.94 -13.98
CA ARG A 193 15.01 6.28 -14.45
C ARG A 193 13.81 6.96 -15.09
N VAL A 194 13.82 8.29 -15.14
CA VAL A 194 12.90 9.00 -16.03
C VAL A 194 13.40 8.86 -17.46
N ALA A 195 12.53 8.35 -18.31
CA ALA A 195 12.71 8.32 -19.74
C ALA A 195 11.72 9.30 -20.42
N THR A 196 12.10 9.84 -21.57
CA THR A 196 11.25 10.74 -22.37
C THR A 196 11.16 10.27 -23.81
N LEU A 197 10.04 10.60 -24.44
CA LEU A 197 9.74 10.30 -25.84
C LEU A 197 8.94 11.44 -26.43
N SER A 198 9.21 11.82 -27.69
CA SER A 198 8.36 12.76 -28.43
C SER A 198 6.94 12.22 -28.56
N ALA A 199 5.93 13.11 -28.49
CA ALA A 199 4.53 12.77 -28.71
C ALA A 199 4.26 12.16 -30.11
N GLN A 200 5.14 12.37 -31.07
CA GLN A 200 5.09 11.78 -32.40
C GLN A 200 5.86 10.46 -32.52
N GLY A 201 6.38 9.92 -31.42
CA GLY A 201 7.25 8.77 -31.41
C GLY A 201 8.73 9.12 -31.69
N GLY A 202 9.55 8.12 -31.93
CA GLY A 202 10.99 8.27 -32.19
C GLY A 202 11.87 7.58 -31.16
N THR A 203 13.07 8.12 -30.93
CA THR A 203 14.04 7.51 -30.03
C THR A 203 13.75 7.89 -28.59
N LEU A 204 13.57 6.88 -27.73
CA LEU A 204 13.48 7.02 -26.27
C LEU A 204 14.81 7.56 -25.73
N GLN A 205 14.74 8.49 -24.77
CA GLN A 205 15.91 9.03 -24.08
C GLN A 205 15.78 8.83 -22.59
N GLN A 206 16.76 8.19 -21.99
CA GLN A 206 16.91 8.14 -20.52
C GLN A 206 17.48 9.48 -20.03
N VAL A 207 16.68 10.25 -19.28
CA VAL A 207 17.00 11.63 -18.89
C VAL A 207 17.84 11.69 -17.63
N THR A 208 17.43 10.97 -16.58
CA THR A 208 18.11 11.02 -15.27
C THR A 208 19.39 10.17 -15.24
N PRO A 209 20.33 10.44 -14.32
CA PRO A 209 21.61 9.73 -14.27
C PRO A 209 21.46 8.22 -14.03
N ALA A 210 22.33 7.42 -14.65
CA ALA A 210 22.30 5.95 -14.56
C ALA A 210 22.58 5.39 -13.15
N ASN A 211 23.22 6.18 -12.28
CA ASN A 211 23.51 5.82 -10.89
C ASN A 211 22.50 6.38 -9.90
N SER A 212 21.31 6.78 -10.37
CA SER A 212 20.26 7.38 -9.54
C SER A 212 18.92 6.69 -9.82
N TYR A 213 18.40 5.99 -8.81
CA TYR A 213 17.09 5.37 -8.85
C TYR A 213 16.02 6.41 -8.55
N VAL A 214 15.12 6.64 -9.49
CA VAL A 214 14.05 7.65 -9.37
C VAL A 214 12.76 6.97 -8.93
N TYR A 215 12.12 7.50 -7.90
CA TYR A 215 10.83 7.00 -7.38
C TYR A 215 9.64 7.75 -7.95
N GLU A 216 9.76 9.07 -8.01
CA GLU A 216 8.69 9.98 -8.45
C GLU A 216 9.26 11.15 -9.23
N PHE A 217 8.47 11.73 -10.12
CA PHE A 217 8.85 12.94 -10.85
C PHE A 217 7.65 13.84 -11.15
N SER A 218 7.90 15.10 -11.48
CA SER A 218 6.91 16.04 -12.00
C SER A 218 7.55 17.03 -12.99
N TRP A 219 6.76 17.44 -13.99
CA TRP A 219 7.15 18.43 -14.95
C TRP A 219 7.09 19.86 -14.39
N SER A 220 8.05 20.72 -14.77
CA SER A 220 7.94 22.16 -14.56
C SER A 220 6.85 22.75 -15.49
N PRO A 221 6.18 23.85 -15.09
CA PRO A 221 5.12 24.45 -15.89
C PRO A 221 5.56 24.90 -17.30
N ASP A 222 6.84 25.21 -17.47
CA ASP A 222 7.44 25.60 -18.76
C ASP A 222 7.86 24.41 -19.65
N SER A 223 7.62 23.17 -19.20
CA SER A 223 8.02 21.92 -19.89
C SER A 223 9.52 21.72 -20.07
N GLN A 224 10.36 22.52 -19.42
CA GLN A 224 11.80 22.48 -19.63
C GLN A 224 12.56 21.64 -18.60
N ARG A 225 11.97 21.39 -17.43
CA ARG A 225 12.65 20.75 -16.30
C ARG A 225 11.76 19.67 -15.66
N LEU A 226 12.44 18.76 -14.97
CA LEU A 226 11.83 17.76 -14.10
C LEU A 226 12.27 18.01 -12.67
N ALA A 227 11.34 17.92 -11.72
CA ALA A 227 11.64 17.67 -10.31
C ALA A 227 11.42 16.19 -10.05
N TYR A 228 12.31 15.55 -9.27
CA TYR A 228 12.18 14.15 -8.97
C TYR A 228 12.81 13.77 -7.62
N VAL A 229 12.26 12.76 -7.00
CA VAL A 229 12.78 12.13 -5.77
C VAL A 229 13.58 10.91 -6.16
N ALA A 230 14.82 10.83 -5.71
CA ALA A 230 15.73 9.75 -6.08
C ALA A 230 16.78 9.44 -5.00
N ALA A 231 17.24 8.19 -5.00
CA ALA A 231 18.36 7.72 -4.19
C ALA A 231 19.51 7.16 -5.05
N PRO A 232 20.73 7.00 -4.50
CA PRO A 232 21.81 6.31 -5.18
C PRO A 232 21.41 4.85 -5.52
N ALA A 233 21.91 4.34 -6.65
CA ALA A 233 21.77 2.93 -6.99
C ALA A 233 22.52 2.03 -5.97
N PRO A 234 22.02 0.79 -5.68
CA PRO A 234 20.95 0.08 -6.39
C PRO A 234 19.55 0.64 -6.20
N GLY A 235 19.29 1.48 -5.24
CA GLY A 235 18.15 2.36 -5.07
C GLY A 235 16.75 1.74 -5.01
N ASP A 236 16.53 0.56 -5.54
CA ASP A 236 15.22 -0.09 -5.64
C ASP A 236 14.42 -0.06 -4.31
N ASN A 237 15.14 -0.16 -3.19
CA ASN A 237 14.58 -0.17 -1.84
C ASN A 237 15.17 0.95 -0.94
N ASN A 238 15.73 2.00 -1.52
CA ASN A 238 16.43 3.07 -0.79
C ASN A 238 15.65 4.41 -0.74
N TRP A 239 14.34 4.39 -0.90
CA TRP A 239 13.52 5.61 -0.83
C TRP A 239 13.64 6.34 0.53
N TRP A 240 14.07 5.66 1.60
CA TRP A 240 14.29 6.22 2.94
C TRP A 240 15.42 7.25 3.00
N ILE A 241 16.35 7.23 2.04
CA ILE A 241 17.46 8.18 1.91
C ILE A 241 17.34 9.03 0.64
N ALA A 242 16.17 9.06 0.05
CA ALA A 242 15.92 9.77 -1.20
C ALA A 242 15.99 11.29 -1.00
N GLN A 243 16.42 11.98 -2.05
CA GLN A 243 16.61 13.41 -2.10
C GLN A 243 15.79 14.02 -3.23
N LEU A 244 15.44 15.29 -3.12
CA LEU A 244 14.77 16.06 -4.16
C LEU A 244 15.79 16.72 -5.08
N TYR A 245 15.64 16.47 -6.37
CA TYR A 245 16.48 17.04 -7.43
C TYR A 245 15.65 17.81 -8.44
N VAL A 246 16.29 18.75 -9.12
CA VAL A 246 15.77 19.40 -10.35
C VAL A 246 16.81 19.26 -11.46
N GLN A 247 16.33 18.99 -12.67
CA GLN A 247 17.18 18.81 -13.85
C GLN A 247 16.46 19.29 -15.09
N PRO A 248 17.15 19.86 -16.13
CA PRO A 248 16.59 20.00 -17.46
C PRO A 248 16.09 18.65 -18.01
N ALA A 249 14.94 18.64 -18.66
CA ALA A 249 14.33 17.42 -19.22
C ALA A 249 15.07 16.93 -20.48
N GLN A 250 16.39 16.85 -20.40
CA GLN A 250 17.30 16.48 -21.48
C GLN A 250 18.33 15.47 -21.00
N ALA A 251 18.62 14.47 -21.80
CA ALA A 251 19.64 13.47 -21.51
C ALA A 251 21.02 14.11 -21.34
N GLY A 252 21.76 13.68 -20.32
CA GLY A 252 23.11 14.18 -20.00
C GLY A 252 23.15 15.57 -19.33
N ALA A 253 22.00 16.18 -19.05
CA ALA A 253 21.94 17.47 -18.34
C ALA A 253 22.35 17.28 -16.87
N THR A 254 22.98 18.33 -16.30
CA THR A 254 23.37 18.33 -14.90
C THR A 254 22.16 18.53 -13.99
N ARG A 255 22.03 17.69 -12.97
CA ARG A 255 21.02 17.83 -11.91
C ARG A 255 21.49 18.78 -10.82
N THR A 256 20.53 19.42 -10.16
CA THR A 256 20.75 20.23 -8.95
C THR A 256 20.00 19.56 -7.79
N GLY A 257 20.70 19.25 -6.69
CA GLY A 257 20.05 18.82 -5.44
C GLY A 257 19.38 20.01 -4.77
N LEU A 258 18.12 19.89 -4.43
CA LEU A 258 17.38 20.94 -3.72
C LEU A 258 17.19 20.61 -2.24
N VAL A 259 16.87 19.34 -1.91
CA VAL A 259 16.62 18.92 -0.53
C VAL A 259 17.27 17.56 -0.31
N ASP A 260 18.09 17.48 0.72
CA ASP A 260 18.59 16.24 1.31
C ASP A 260 18.12 16.18 2.77
N PRO A 261 17.12 15.37 3.09
CA PRO A 261 16.58 15.29 4.46
C PRO A 261 17.61 14.94 5.53
N ASN A 262 18.70 14.26 5.17
CA ASN A 262 19.75 13.89 6.12
C ASN A 262 20.70 15.06 6.49
N THR A 263 20.71 16.13 5.69
CA THR A 263 21.61 17.28 5.88
C THR A 263 20.89 18.58 6.22
N VAL A 264 19.56 18.66 5.99
CA VAL A 264 18.80 19.87 6.36
C VAL A 264 18.63 19.98 7.87
N ASN A 265 18.47 21.21 8.35
CA ASN A 265 18.10 21.47 9.75
C ASN A 265 16.59 21.61 9.90
N GLY A 266 16.07 21.42 11.11
CA GLY A 266 14.66 21.63 11.46
C GLY A 266 13.82 20.35 11.42
N SER A 267 12.50 20.51 11.27
CA SER A 267 11.52 19.42 11.38
C SER A 267 11.70 18.34 10.31
N LEU A 268 12.24 18.68 9.15
CA LEU A 268 12.45 17.73 8.04
C LEU A 268 13.69 16.82 8.24
N HIS A 269 14.55 17.10 9.21
CA HIS A 269 15.80 16.33 9.38
C HIS A 269 15.50 14.84 9.67
N GLY A 270 16.05 13.95 8.85
CA GLY A 270 15.90 12.49 8.99
C GLY A 270 14.49 11.97 8.65
N LEU A 271 13.65 12.78 7.99
CA LEU A 271 12.34 12.35 7.48
C LEU A 271 12.44 11.95 6.02
N GLN A 272 11.38 11.31 5.51
CA GLN A 272 11.18 11.02 4.09
C GLN A 272 10.50 12.19 3.38
N ILE A 273 10.57 12.20 2.05
CA ILE A 273 9.93 13.18 1.18
C ILE A 273 9.24 12.49 -0.01
N ALA A 274 8.04 12.96 -0.35
CA ALA A 274 7.23 12.45 -1.45
C ALA A 274 6.49 13.56 -2.20
N LEU A 275 5.99 13.22 -3.40
CA LEU A 275 5.07 14.02 -4.19
C LEU A 275 5.58 15.44 -4.52
N PRO A 276 6.74 15.58 -5.19
CA PRO A 276 7.22 16.89 -5.60
C PRO A 276 6.26 17.53 -6.62
N ARG A 277 5.77 18.74 -6.35
CA ARG A 277 4.82 19.48 -7.17
C ARG A 277 5.26 20.92 -7.38
N TRP A 278 5.49 21.29 -8.64
CA TRP A 278 5.85 22.65 -9.02
C TRP A 278 4.70 23.62 -8.77
N SER A 279 5.01 24.81 -8.23
CA SER A 279 4.07 25.92 -8.24
C SER A 279 3.80 26.39 -9.68
N PRO A 280 2.60 26.92 -9.99
CA PRO A 280 2.25 27.33 -11.36
C PRO A 280 3.19 28.38 -11.99
N ASP A 281 3.86 29.17 -11.16
CA ASP A 281 4.86 30.18 -11.59
C ASP A 281 6.28 29.59 -11.72
N GLY A 282 6.48 28.31 -11.40
CA GLY A 282 7.76 27.62 -11.47
C GLY A 282 8.79 28.07 -10.45
N SER A 283 8.42 28.89 -9.45
CA SER A 283 9.35 29.47 -8.46
C SER A 283 9.65 28.54 -7.29
N ARG A 284 8.73 27.62 -6.96
CA ARG A 284 8.83 26.71 -5.80
C ARG A 284 8.38 25.29 -6.16
N ILE A 285 8.84 24.34 -5.36
CA ILE A 285 8.34 22.97 -5.36
C ILE A 285 7.79 22.70 -3.96
N ALA A 286 6.53 22.27 -3.88
CA ALA A 286 5.95 21.71 -2.67
C ALA A 286 6.11 20.19 -2.67
N PHE A 287 6.20 19.60 -1.48
CA PHE A 287 6.30 18.16 -1.27
C PHE A 287 5.78 17.82 0.13
N ILE A 288 5.52 16.54 0.39
CA ILE A 288 5.10 16.07 1.72
C ILE A 288 6.31 15.43 2.40
N GLY A 289 6.60 15.90 3.62
CA GLY A 289 7.68 15.39 4.47
C GLY A 289 7.12 14.76 5.74
N GLY A 290 7.55 13.54 6.06
CA GLY A 290 7.10 12.82 7.26
C GLY A 290 8.03 11.67 7.61
N LEU A 291 7.84 11.10 8.80
CA LEU A 291 8.62 9.94 9.25
C LEU A 291 8.46 8.75 8.29
N MET A 292 7.29 8.61 7.67
CA MET A 292 7.04 7.72 6.55
C MET A 292 6.29 8.52 5.49
N SER A 293 6.98 8.85 4.40
CA SER A 293 6.43 9.62 3.28
C SER A 293 7.24 9.31 2.02
N ASP A 294 6.71 8.41 1.21
CA ASP A 294 7.34 7.90 -0.01
C ASP A 294 6.28 7.64 -1.10
N GLU A 295 6.67 7.07 -2.22
CA GLU A 295 5.78 6.76 -3.34
C GLU A 295 4.69 5.73 -3.01
N GLY A 296 4.86 4.95 -1.95
CA GLY A 296 3.93 3.88 -1.55
C GLY A 296 3.04 4.24 -0.38
N ALA A 297 3.54 5.07 0.55
CA ALA A 297 2.84 5.48 1.76
C ALA A 297 3.19 6.93 2.11
N THR A 298 2.29 7.85 1.83
CA THR A 298 2.52 9.29 1.96
C THR A 298 1.68 9.90 3.08
N GLY A 299 2.34 10.57 4.01
CA GLY A 299 1.70 11.37 5.05
C GLY A 299 2.73 12.20 5.80
N GLY A 300 2.34 13.38 6.26
CA GLY A 300 3.23 14.27 6.98
C GLY A 300 2.84 15.74 6.82
N ASP A 301 3.79 16.64 7.05
CA ASP A 301 3.61 18.07 6.84
C ASP A 301 3.90 18.46 5.38
N ILE A 302 3.30 19.57 4.94
CA ILE A 302 3.57 20.16 3.63
C ILE A 302 4.78 21.05 3.72
N TYR A 303 5.79 20.77 2.91
CA TYR A 303 7.00 21.59 2.79
C TYR A 303 7.06 22.30 1.44
N SER A 304 7.81 23.37 1.36
CA SER A 304 8.19 23.96 0.08
C SER A 304 9.66 24.38 0.05
N VAL A 305 10.26 24.35 -1.15
CA VAL A 305 11.61 24.83 -1.40
C VAL A 305 11.65 25.67 -2.67
N SER A 306 12.48 26.70 -2.68
CA SER A 306 12.72 27.49 -3.89
C SER A 306 13.43 26.64 -4.96
N THR A 307 13.03 26.78 -6.23
CA THR A 307 13.71 26.11 -7.36
C THR A 307 15.12 26.62 -7.62
N ARG A 308 15.54 27.69 -6.93
CA ARG A 308 16.92 28.23 -6.91
C ARG A 308 17.75 27.68 -5.77
N GLY A 309 17.18 26.80 -4.93
CA GLY A 309 17.78 26.27 -3.70
C GLY A 309 17.46 27.11 -2.46
N GLY A 310 18.03 26.72 -1.35
CA GLY A 310 17.78 27.30 -0.02
C GLY A 310 17.17 26.26 0.93
N ALA A 311 16.94 26.65 2.18
CA ALA A 311 16.34 25.77 3.17
C ALA A 311 14.86 25.49 2.82
N PRO A 312 14.40 24.22 2.92
CA PRO A 312 12.98 23.92 2.84
C PRO A 312 12.22 24.56 4.00
N VAL A 313 11.01 24.99 3.75
CA VAL A 313 10.11 25.61 4.72
C VAL A 313 8.97 24.64 5.02
N ASP A 314 8.77 24.36 6.31
CA ASP A 314 7.58 23.66 6.81
C ASP A 314 6.39 24.63 6.74
N LEU A 315 5.42 24.32 5.89
CA LEU A 315 4.24 25.17 5.69
C LEU A 315 3.08 24.85 6.65
N THR A 316 3.10 23.67 7.28
CA THR A 316 2.01 23.18 8.14
C THR A 316 2.48 22.62 9.48
N PRO A 317 3.39 23.32 10.18
CA PRO A 317 3.97 22.78 11.41
C PRO A 317 2.89 22.53 12.48
N GLY A 318 2.89 21.29 13.02
CA GLY A 318 1.97 20.92 14.11
C GLY A 318 0.51 20.74 13.67
N ILE A 319 0.24 20.50 12.40
CA ILE A 319 -1.12 20.19 11.93
C ILE A 319 -1.59 18.85 12.51
N HIS A 320 -2.87 18.76 12.88
CA HIS A 320 -3.49 17.55 13.46
C HIS A 320 -4.18 16.64 12.43
N VAL A 321 -3.82 16.74 11.18
CA VAL A 321 -4.21 15.86 10.08
C VAL A 321 -2.96 15.41 9.35
N SER A 322 -3.05 14.41 8.48
CA SER A 322 -1.90 13.96 7.69
C SER A 322 -2.15 14.19 6.20
N PRO A 323 -1.67 15.33 5.62
CA PRO A 323 -1.61 15.52 4.18
C PRO A 323 -0.95 14.32 3.50
N SER A 324 -1.58 13.82 2.43
CA SER A 324 -1.13 12.63 1.70
C SER A 324 -1.02 12.87 0.20
N TRP A 325 -1.67 13.91 -0.31
CA TRP A 325 -1.57 14.36 -1.68
C TRP A 325 -1.83 15.87 -1.78
N LEU A 326 -1.20 16.53 -2.76
CA LEU A 326 -1.39 17.96 -3.00
C LEU A 326 -1.32 18.32 -4.49
N SER A 327 -2.03 19.37 -4.86
CA SER A 327 -1.98 20.01 -6.17
C SER A 327 -2.13 21.51 -6.03
N TRP A 328 -1.26 22.28 -6.67
CA TRP A 328 -1.38 23.73 -6.71
C TRP A 328 -2.60 24.14 -7.56
N SER A 329 -3.41 25.06 -7.04
CA SER A 329 -4.46 25.74 -7.80
C SER A 329 -3.97 27.08 -8.33
N THR A 330 -3.27 27.85 -7.49
CA THR A 330 -2.57 29.10 -7.83
C THR A 330 -1.25 29.15 -7.07
N PRO A 331 -0.33 30.09 -7.30
CA PRO A 331 0.87 30.25 -6.47
C PRO A 331 0.57 30.49 -4.97
N GLN A 332 -0.68 30.83 -4.62
CA GLN A 332 -1.14 31.14 -3.26
C GLN A 332 -2.18 30.16 -2.72
N SER A 333 -2.52 29.09 -3.46
CA SER A 333 -3.49 28.09 -2.99
C SER A 333 -3.18 26.69 -3.48
N MET A 334 -3.53 25.70 -2.64
CA MET A 334 -3.40 24.27 -2.93
C MET A 334 -4.71 23.53 -2.61
N LEU A 335 -4.97 22.49 -3.38
CA LEU A 335 -5.85 21.40 -2.99
C LEU A 335 -5.01 20.32 -2.30
N VAL A 336 -5.52 19.80 -1.19
CA VAL A 336 -4.85 18.79 -0.38
C VAL A 336 -5.84 17.67 -0.08
N SER A 337 -5.45 16.43 -0.35
CA SER A 337 -6.13 15.26 0.20
C SER A 337 -5.38 14.79 1.43
N GLN A 338 -6.09 14.52 2.51
CA GLN A 338 -5.50 14.26 3.82
C GLN A 338 -6.28 13.20 4.59
N PHE A 339 -5.56 12.47 5.44
CA PHE A 339 -6.20 11.66 6.47
C PHE A 339 -6.58 12.53 7.66
N ASN A 340 -7.78 12.37 8.15
CA ASN A 340 -8.29 13.01 9.36
C ASN A 340 -9.15 12.03 10.14
N ASN A 341 -8.69 11.60 11.31
CA ASN A 341 -9.45 10.77 12.25
C ASN A 341 -10.13 9.56 11.57
N GLY A 342 -9.37 8.77 10.79
CA GLY A 342 -9.85 7.58 10.07
C GLY A 342 -10.73 7.86 8.85
N GLN A 343 -10.80 9.12 8.40
CA GLN A 343 -11.52 9.54 7.20
C GLN A 343 -10.57 10.18 6.19
N VAL A 344 -11.05 10.37 4.97
CA VAL A 344 -10.35 11.11 3.93
C VAL A 344 -11.07 12.44 3.68
N GLU A 345 -10.33 13.52 3.77
CA GLU A 345 -10.81 14.87 3.45
C GLU A 345 -10.07 15.44 2.26
N VAL A 346 -10.80 16.24 1.47
CA VAL A 346 -10.22 17.10 0.44
C VAL A 346 -10.47 18.54 0.87
N ALA A 347 -9.38 19.29 1.01
CA ALA A 347 -9.39 20.63 1.57
C ALA A 347 -8.65 21.64 0.69
N GLU A 348 -9.03 22.90 0.78
CA GLU A 348 -8.35 24.04 0.18
C GLU A 348 -7.47 24.73 1.22
N TYR A 349 -6.21 24.99 0.86
CA TYR A 349 -5.22 25.69 1.67
C TYR A 349 -4.80 27.00 1.03
N ALA A 350 -4.80 28.09 1.78
CA ALA A 350 -4.12 29.31 1.40
C ALA A 350 -2.64 29.18 1.74
N VAL A 351 -1.78 29.53 0.78
CA VAL A 351 -0.33 29.38 0.89
C VAL A 351 0.35 30.76 0.90
N GLN A 352 1.16 30.97 1.92
CA GLN A 352 2.10 32.07 2.08
C GLN A 352 3.54 31.57 1.95
N PRO A 353 4.55 32.42 1.86
CA PRO A 353 5.95 31.98 1.74
C PRO A 353 6.43 31.07 2.89
N ASP A 354 5.88 31.24 4.08
CA ASP A 354 6.32 30.62 5.34
C ASP A 354 5.27 29.73 6.00
N ARG A 355 4.06 29.64 5.45
CA ARG A 355 2.98 28.82 6.00
C ARG A 355 1.90 28.48 4.96
N ALA A 356 1.18 27.39 5.20
CA ALA A 356 -0.09 27.07 4.56
C ALA A 356 -1.18 26.90 5.63
N GLN A 357 -2.37 27.41 5.36
CA GLN A 357 -3.50 27.34 6.29
C GLN A 357 -4.71 26.77 5.57
N GLN A 358 -5.31 25.72 6.15
CA GLN A 358 -6.57 25.19 5.69
C GLN A 358 -7.67 26.29 5.76
N GLN A 359 -8.28 26.56 4.63
CA GLN A 359 -9.37 27.54 4.52
C GLN A 359 -10.73 26.86 4.72
N ARG A 360 -10.91 25.72 4.07
CA ARG A 360 -12.15 24.94 4.17
C ARG A 360 -11.92 23.49 3.75
N VAL A 361 -12.71 22.58 4.29
CA VAL A 361 -12.92 21.24 3.77
C VAL A 361 -13.94 21.34 2.63
N LEU A 362 -13.59 20.84 1.46
CA LEU A 362 -14.46 20.80 0.29
C LEU A 362 -15.43 19.63 0.38
N PHE A 363 -14.92 18.47 0.77
CA PHE A 363 -15.71 17.29 1.11
C PHE A 363 -14.94 16.30 1.97
N THR A 364 -15.69 15.48 2.71
CA THR A 364 -15.20 14.29 3.41
C THR A 364 -15.75 13.07 2.71
N ALA A 365 -14.88 12.13 2.34
CA ALA A 365 -15.28 10.89 1.71
C ALA A 365 -15.63 9.82 2.75
N PRO A 366 -16.68 9.02 2.53
CA PRO A 366 -17.07 7.95 3.46
C PRO A 366 -16.12 6.72 3.39
N GLY A 367 -15.10 6.78 2.54
CA GLY A 367 -14.14 5.71 2.31
C GLY A 367 -12.89 6.18 1.59
N THR A 368 -12.22 5.26 0.90
CA THR A 368 -11.04 5.58 0.10
C THR A 368 -11.37 6.47 -1.08
N VAL A 369 -10.41 7.32 -1.47
CA VAL A 369 -10.40 8.03 -2.74
C VAL A 369 -9.04 7.81 -3.41
N GLY A 370 -8.99 7.79 -4.74
CA GLY A 370 -7.74 7.73 -5.48
C GLY A 370 -7.95 7.68 -7.00
N ASP A 371 -7.07 8.33 -7.73
CA ASP A 371 -7.02 8.22 -9.19
C ASP A 371 -6.02 7.15 -9.66
N GLY A 372 -5.34 6.47 -8.73
CA GLY A 372 -4.38 5.41 -8.99
C GLY A 372 -2.94 5.88 -9.21
N THR A 373 -2.67 7.19 -9.25
CA THR A 373 -1.32 7.72 -9.49
C THR A 373 -0.49 7.85 -8.21
N ALA A 374 -1.13 8.10 -7.07
CA ALA A 374 -0.51 8.16 -5.75
C ALA A 374 -1.58 7.93 -4.67
N GLN A 375 -1.15 7.83 -3.41
CA GLN A 375 -2.06 7.71 -2.28
C GLN A 375 -2.96 8.96 -2.18
N LEU A 376 -4.27 8.75 -2.07
CA LEU A 376 -5.32 9.79 -2.01
C LEU A 376 -5.31 10.79 -3.18
N SER A 377 -4.69 10.45 -4.30
CA SER A 377 -4.59 11.31 -5.48
C SER A 377 -5.96 11.56 -6.14
N LEU A 378 -6.08 12.70 -6.79
CA LEU A 378 -7.29 13.12 -7.48
C LEU A 378 -6.96 13.56 -8.92
N SER A 379 -7.76 13.11 -9.88
CA SER A 379 -7.69 13.62 -11.24
C SER A 379 -8.52 14.88 -11.36
N LEU A 380 -7.89 15.97 -11.82
CA LEU A 380 -8.47 17.31 -11.86
C LEU A 380 -8.55 17.86 -13.28
N SER A 381 -9.61 18.62 -13.59
CA SER A 381 -9.62 19.50 -14.76
C SER A 381 -8.54 20.58 -14.65
N ALA A 382 -8.10 21.14 -15.78
CA ALA A 382 -7.05 22.16 -15.82
C ALA A 382 -7.40 23.41 -15.00
N ASP A 383 -8.67 23.80 -14.99
CA ASP A 383 -9.20 24.93 -14.21
C ASP A 383 -9.48 24.60 -12.73
N ARG A 384 -9.25 23.35 -12.30
CA ARG A 384 -9.46 22.85 -10.92
C ARG A 384 -10.92 22.94 -10.43
N THR A 385 -11.89 23.00 -11.32
CA THR A 385 -13.32 23.07 -10.97
C THR A 385 -13.99 21.71 -10.95
N TYR A 386 -13.42 20.73 -11.67
CA TYR A 386 -13.94 19.38 -11.77
C TYR A 386 -12.93 18.35 -11.27
N VAL A 387 -13.41 17.29 -10.66
CA VAL A 387 -12.59 16.22 -10.06
C VAL A 387 -13.16 14.85 -10.38
N ALA A 388 -12.29 13.86 -10.56
CA ALA A 388 -12.66 12.46 -10.68
C ALA A 388 -11.69 11.57 -9.89
N PHE A 389 -12.21 10.46 -9.36
CA PHE A 389 -11.46 9.45 -8.59
C PHE A 389 -12.25 8.14 -8.50
N GLY A 390 -11.57 7.05 -8.23
CA GLY A 390 -12.15 5.81 -7.74
C GLY A 390 -12.48 5.93 -6.25
N GLN A 391 -13.63 5.43 -5.81
CA GLN A 391 -14.02 5.40 -4.41
C GLN A 391 -14.66 4.07 -4.04
N SER A 392 -14.37 3.59 -2.83
CA SER A 392 -15.10 2.50 -2.18
C SER A 392 -15.22 2.74 -0.69
N SER A 393 -16.16 2.06 -0.03
CA SER A 393 -16.29 2.04 1.43
C SER A 393 -16.62 0.62 1.90
N PHE A 394 -16.87 0.42 3.20
CA PHE A 394 -17.38 -0.85 3.69
C PHE A 394 -18.78 -1.17 3.16
N GLU A 395 -19.58 -0.17 2.76
CA GLU A 395 -20.96 -0.30 2.30
C GLU A 395 -21.11 -0.22 0.78
N VAL A 396 -20.14 0.41 0.09
CA VAL A 396 -20.19 0.68 -1.36
C VAL A 396 -18.97 0.08 -2.04
N ALA A 397 -19.21 -0.82 -3.00
CA ALA A 397 -18.17 -1.41 -3.83
C ALA A 397 -17.52 -0.35 -4.74
N PRO A 398 -16.30 -0.60 -5.29
CA PRO A 398 -15.57 0.38 -6.10
C PRO A 398 -16.38 0.92 -7.28
N GLU A 399 -16.47 2.24 -7.38
CA GLU A 399 -17.09 2.97 -8.49
C GLU A 399 -16.24 4.19 -8.85
N VAL A 400 -16.43 4.74 -10.03
CA VAL A 400 -15.84 6.02 -10.43
C VAL A 400 -16.79 7.15 -10.02
N TYR A 401 -16.23 8.15 -9.36
CA TYR A 401 -16.90 9.38 -8.93
C TYR A 401 -16.36 10.56 -9.72
N ALA A 402 -17.24 11.44 -10.18
CA ALA A 402 -16.85 12.67 -10.86
C ALA A 402 -17.86 13.79 -10.63
N GLY A 403 -17.39 15.03 -10.62
CA GLY A 403 -18.25 16.20 -10.43
C GLY A 403 -17.49 17.48 -10.10
N SER A 404 -18.25 18.56 -9.87
CA SER A 404 -17.67 19.82 -9.39
C SER A 404 -17.12 19.65 -7.99
N ILE A 405 -15.87 20.07 -7.78
CA ILE A 405 -15.19 19.98 -6.49
C ILE A 405 -15.78 20.89 -5.41
N THR A 406 -16.52 21.95 -5.82
CA THR A 406 -17.10 22.94 -4.91
C THR A 406 -18.50 22.56 -4.42
N ASN A 407 -19.12 21.53 -4.99
CA ASN A 407 -20.49 21.12 -4.66
C ASN A 407 -20.54 19.98 -3.60
N GLY A 408 -19.46 19.81 -2.83
CA GLY A 408 -19.32 18.70 -1.88
C GLY A 408 -18.83 17.43 -2.55
N LEU A 409 -19.05 16.27 -1.92
CA LEU A 409 -18.62 14.99 -2.45
C LEU A 409 -19.23 14.70 -3.83
N PRO A 410 -18.41 14.47 -4.88
CA PRO A 410 -18.90 14.05 -6.20
C PRO A 410 -19.77 12.80 -6.14
N LYS A 411 -20.57 12.57 -7.17
CA LYS A 411 -21.42 11.40 -7.27
C LYS A 411 -20.75 10.28 -8.08
N ALA A 412 -21.16 9.06 -7.82
CA ALA A 412 -20.81 7.93 -8.68
C ALA A 412 -21.38 8.16 -10.10
N VAL A 413 -20.53 8.05 -11.11
CA VAL A 413 -20.88 8.16 -12.53
C VAL A 413 -20.86 6.81 -13.23
N THR A 414 -20.49 5.74 -12.53
CA THR A 414 -20.52 4.37 -13.03
C THR A 414 -21.41 3.48 -12.17
N THR A 415 -21.70 2.28 -12.71
CA THR A 415 -22.44 1.21 -12.05
C THR A 415 -21.71 -0.13 -12.20
N ILE A 416 -20.37 -0.09 -12.11
CA ILE A 416 -19.47 -1.22 -12.35
C ILE A 416 -19.80 -2.38 -11.42
N ASN A 417 -20.06 -2.07 -10.13
CA ASN A 417 -20.32 -3.04 -9.07
C ASN A 417 -21.69 -2.83 -8.39
N ALA A 418 -22.65 -2.20 -9.05
CA ALA A 418 -23.95 -1.85 -8.45
C ALA A 418 -24.79 -3.06 -7.99
N ASP A 419 -24.51 -4.24 -8.53
CA ASP A 419 -25.13 -5.51 -8.15
C ASP A 419 -24.54 -6.12 -6.87
N LEU A 420 -23.37 -5.65 -6.42
CA LEU A 420 -22.74 -6.15 -5.21
C LEU A 420 -23.37 -5.53 -3.96
N LYS A 421 -23.59 -6.37 -2.96
CA LYS A 421 -24.08 -5.95 -1.64
C LYS A 421 -23.16 -6.52 -0.56
N PRO A 422 -22.90 -5.76 0.52
CA PRO A 422 -22.09 -6.25 1.61
C PRO A 422 -22.73 -7.50 2.24
N SER A 423 -21.91 -8.52 2.47
CA SER A 423 -22.28 -9.70 3.25
C SER A 423 -21.84 -9.61 4.72
N TRP A 424 -21.21 -8.51 5.09
CA TRP A 424 -20.78 -8.15 6.44
C TRP A 424 -21.72 -7.12 7.07
N GLY A 425 -21.51 -6.83 8.36
CA GLY A 425 -22.32 -5.88 9.11
C GLY A 425 -21.93 -4.43 8.88
N LYS A 426 -22.68 -3.52 9.51
CA LYS A 426 -22.42 -2.08 9.46
C LYS A 426 -21.08 -1.71 10.09
N SER A 427 -20.51 -0.60 9.65
CA SER A 427 -19.31 0.00 10.24
C SER A 427 -19.66 1.10 11.23
N ARG A 428 -18.73 1.35 12.17
CA ARG A 428 -18.78 2.47 13.11
C ARG A 428 -17.36 2.94 13.43
N SER A 429 -17.13 4.26 13.41
CA SER A 429 -15.93 4.86 14.02
C SER A 429 -16.03 4.78 15.54
N VAL A 430 -14.92 4.40 16.17
CA VAL A 430 -14.75 4.36 17.63
C VAL A 430 -13.55 5.22 17.98
N GLU A 431 -13.71 6.11 18.94
CA GLU A 431 -12.69 7.04 19.39
C GLU A 431 -12.45 6.86 20.88
N TRP A 432 -11.19 6.99 21.31
CA TRP A 432 -10.80 6.92 22.71
C TRP A 432 -9.53 7.72 22.95
N ASN A 433 -9.21 7.95 24.21
CA ASN A 433 -7.97 8.59 24.60
C ASN A 433 -7.06 7.59 25.33
N ASN A 434 -5.76 7.62 25.03
CA ASN A 434 -4.76 6.85 25.75
C ASN A 434 -3.45 7.64 25.85
N GLU A 435 -2.92 7.77 27.08
CA GLU A 435 -1.63 8.44 27.36
C GLU A 435 -1.49 9.85 26.73
N GLY A 436 -2.59 10.60 26.70
CA GLY A 436 -2.61 11.96 26.14
C GLY A 436 -2.86 12.05 24.63
N PHE A 437 -2.92 10.93 23.92
CA PHE A 437 -3.27 10.90 22.51
C PHE A 437 -4.77 10.63 22.31
N HIS A 438 -5.35 11.27 21.33
CA HIS A 438 -6.62 10.87 20.72
C HIS A 438 -6.35 9.73 19.75
N VAL A 439 -7.14 8.68 19.80
CA VAL A 439 -6.96 7.47 18.97
C VAL A 439 -8.30 7.09 18.36
N GLN A 440 -8.28 6.69 17.11
CA GLN A 440 -9.46 6.26 16.37
C GLN A 440 -9.30 4.84 15.85
N GLY A 441 -10.40 4.14 15.62
CA GLY A 441 -10.45 2.84 14.94
C GLY A 441 -11.82 2.57 14.35
N TRP A 442 -11.89 1.64 13.41
CA TRP A 442 -13.13 1.20 12.79
C TRP A 442 -13.61 -0.11 13.39
N LEU A 443 -14.90 -0.18 13.71
CA LEU A 443 -15.59 -1.38 14.18
C LEU A 443 -16.61 -1.83 13.13
N LEU A 444 -16.45 -3.07 12.62
CA LEU A 444 -17.48 -3.75 11.85
C LEU A 444 -18.31 -4.66 12.77
N TYR A 445 -19.60 -4.54 12.69
CA TYR A 445 -20.55 -5.39 13.40
C TYR A 445 -20.67 -6.76 12.73
N PRO A 446 -20.98 -7.84 13.46
CA PRO A 446 -21.33 -9.12 12.85
C PRO A 446 -22.48 -8.98 11.86
N ALA A 447 -22.42 -9.69 10.74
CA ALA A 447 -23.62 -9.86 9.91
C ALA A 447 -24.76 -10.45 10.75
N ASN A 448 -25.97 -9.93 10.59
CA ASN A 448 -27.14 -10.31 11.39
C ASN A 448 -26.96 -10.09 12.91
N TYR A 449 -26.36 -8.97 13.27
CA TYR A 449 -26.11 -8.59 14.65
C TYR A 449 -27.39 -8.53 15.50
N ASP A 450 -27.34 -9.20 16.68
CA ASP A 450 -28.38 -9.18 17.71
C ASP A 450 -27.79 -8.63 19.02
N PRO A 451 -28.27 -7.50 19.54
CA PRO A 451 -27.68 -6.87 20.74
C PRO A 451 -27.81 -7.74 22.03
N ASN A 452 -28.64 -8.78 22.00
CA ASN A 452 -28.81 -9.68 23.14
C ASN A 452 -27.82 -10.85 23.15
N LYS A 453 -26.95 -10.97 22.12
CA LYS A 453 -25.95 -12.02 22.01
C LYS A 453 -24.54 -11.45 22.22
N ARG A 454 -23.64 -12.25 22.73
CA ARG A 454 -22.21 -11.93 22.80
C ARG A 454 -21.45 -12.57 21.63
N TYR A 455 -20.53 -11.82 21.05
CA TYR A 455 -19.80 -12.22 19.84
C TYR A 455 -18.30 -12.22 20.08
N PRO A 456 -17.55 -13.13 19.43
CA PRO A 456 -16.10 -13.02 19.36
C PRO A 456 -15.71 -11.77 18.56
N MET A 457 -14.50 -11.25 18.83
CA MET A 457 -13.95 -10.12 18.10
C MET A 457 -12.57 -10.44 17.54
N ILE A 458 -12.35 -10.04 16.30
CA ILE A 458 -11.03 -10.04 15.65
C ILE A 458 -10.49 -8.61 15.66
N VAL A 459 -9.33 -8.42 16.26
CA VAL A 459 -8.56 -7.17 16.15
C VAL A 459 -7.62 -7.30 14.98
N ASN A 460 -7.71 -6.39 14.01
CA ASN A 460 -6.87 -6.37 12.81
C ASN A 460 -6.01 -5.11 12.80
N VAL A 461 -4.72 -5.26 13.08
CA VAL A 461 -3.75 -4.16 13.10
C VAL A 461 -3.14 -4.00 11.71
N HIS A 462 -3.14 -2.78 11.18
CA HIS A 462 -2.58 -2.49 9.87
C HIS A 462 -1.05 -2.56 9.83
N GLY A 463 -0.48 -2.60 8.63
CA GLY A 463 0.95 -2.50 8.35
C GLY A 463 1.45 -1.05 8.35
N GLY A 464 2.70 -0.85 8.01
CA GLY A 464 3.38 0.44 8.00
C GLY A 464 4.65 0.38 8.87
N PRO A 465 4.74 1.02 10.06
CA PRO A 465 3.66 1.41 10.97
C PRO A 465 2.80 2.60 10.53
N SER A 466 3.34 3.53 9.75
CA SER A 466 2.60 4.71 9.33
C SER A 466 1.69 4.37 8.14
N SER A 467 0.42 4.31 8.40
CA SER A 467 -0.70 4.06 7.48
C SER A 467 -1.98 4.49 8.19
N ALA A 468 -3.12 4.32 7.58
CA ALA A 468 -4.41 4.47 8.23
C ALA A 468 -5.43 3.47 7.68
N VAL A 469 -6.23 2.88 8.55
CA VAL A 469 -7.44 2.18 8.14
C VAL A 469 -8.50 3.22 7.84
N VAL A 470 -8.89 3.30 6.58
CA VAL A 470 -10.10 4.00 6.14
C VAL A 470 -11.07 3.00 5.53
N PRO A 471 -12.39 3.26 5.55
CA PRO A 471 -13.35 2.33 4.98
C PRO A 471 -13.07 2.04 3.51
N HIS A 472 -13.01 0.76 3.15
CA HIS A 472 -12.87 0.32 1.77
C HIS A 472 -13.60 -1.02 1.58
N TRP A 473 -14.00 -1.32 0.35
CA TRP A 473 -14.60 -2.60 0.04
C TRP A 473 -13.57 -3.72 0.17
N PRO A 474 -13.87 -4.79 0.94
CA PRO A 474 -12.93 -5.90 1.11
C PRO A 474 -12.67 -6.63 -0.20
N SER A 475 -11.41 -6.92 -0.48
CA SER A 475 -10.97 -7.74 -1.60
C SER A 475 -10.69 -9.19 -1.17
N VAL A 476 -10.47 -10.07 -2.14
CA VAL A 476 -9.88 -11.39 -1.90
C VAL A 476 -8.41 -11.17 -1.56
N GLY A 477 -7.99 -11.61 -0.38
CA GLY A 477 -6.62 -11.45 0.10
C GLY A 477 -6.59 -11.32 1.61
N TYR A 478 -5.45 -10.94 2.16
CA TYR A 478 -5.32 -10.77 3.59
C TYR A 478 -6.10 -9.54 4.07
N GLY A 479 -6.92 -9.70 5.13
CA GLY A 479 -7.68 -8.60 5.70
C GLY A 479 -8.68 -9.05 6.77
N GLY A 480 -9.10 -8.12 7.62
CA GLY A 480 -10.00 -8.39 8.75
C GLY A 480 -11.49 -8.30 8.41
N ALA A 481 -11.89 -7.37 7.55
CA ALA A 481 -13.30 -7.09 7.29
C ALA A 481 -14.17 -8.34 6.95
N PRO A 482 -13.69 -9.34 6.19
CA PRO A 482 -14.45 -10.53 5.86
C PRO A 482 -14.90 -11.37 7.08
N PHE A 483 -14.23 -11.26 8.22
CA PHE A 483 -14.66 -11.98 9.44
C PHE A 483 -16.03 -11.55 9.93
N SER A 484 -16.41 -10.30 9.69
CA SER A 484 -17.73 -9.77 10.04
C SER A 484 -18.88 -10.57 9.38
N ALA A 485 -18.69 -11.03 8.13
CA ALA A 485 -19.65 -11.90 7.44
C ALA A 485 -19.83 -13.28 8.10
N LEU A 486 -18.84 -13.72 8.88
CA LEU A 486 -18.89 -14.99 9.60
C LEU A 486 -19.44 -14.88 11.03
N GLY A 487 -19.77 -13.68 11.50
CA GLY A 487 -20.35 -13.44 12.80
C GLY A 487 -19.38 -12.95 13.87
N TYR A 488 -18.29 -12.29 13.46
CA TYR A 488 -17.36 -11.62 14.38
C TYR A 488 -17.61 -10.12 14.40
N PHE A 489 -17.39 -9.46 15.54
CA PHE A 489 -16.94 -8.09 15.51
C PHE A 489 -15.56 -8.03 14.88
N VAL A 490 -15.27 -6.99 14.10
CA VAL A 490 -13.92 -6.73 13.59
C VAL A 490 -13.52 -5.33 14.00
N PHE A 491 -12.48 -5.22 14.81
CA PHE A 491 -11.95 -3.95 15.27
C PHE A 491 -10.62 -3.67 14.56
N MET A 492 -10.53 -2.52 13.90
CA MET A 492 -9.37 -2.09 13.13
C MET A 492 -8.90 -0.75 13.70
N PRO A 493 -8.00 -0.75 14.72
CA PRO A 493 -7.47 0.46 15.32
C PRO A 493 -6.48 1.16 14.40
N ASN A 494 -6.38 2.49 14.55
CA ASN A 494 -5.31 3.36 14.07
C ASN A 494 -4.48 3.81 15.30
N PRO A 495 -3.58 2.97 15.84
CA PRO A 495 -2.79 3.31 17.02
C PRO A 495 -1.76 4.38 16.70
N ARG A 496 -1.08 4.96 17.74
CA ARG A 496 0.06 5.85 17.51
C ARG A 496 1.06 5.25 16.51
N GLY A 497 1.60 6.08 15.64
CA GLY A 497 2.32 5.67 14.45
C GLY A 497 1.47 5.78 13.17
N SER A 498 0.13 5.78 13.28
CA SER A 498 -0.78 5.90 12.14
C SER A 498 -0.92 7.34 11.65
N TYR A 499 -1.41 7.51 10.40
CA TYR A 499 -1.83 8.80 9.86
C TYR A 499 -3.22 9.21 10.40
N GLY A 500 -3.47 10.53 10.35
CA GLY A 500 -4.78 11.12 10.64
C GLY A 500 -4.82 12.01 11.87
N GLU A 501 -3.76 12.03 12.67
CA GLU A 501 -3.61 12.83 13.89
C GLU A 501 -2.35 13.71 13.87
N GLY A 502 -1.74 13.89 12.69
CA GLY A 502 -0.55 14.70 12.46
C GLY A 502 0.77 13.96 12.72
N GLU A 503 1.89 14.63 12.37
CA GLU A 503 3.22 14.04 12.39
C GLU A 503 3.69 13.68 13.80
N ALA A 504 3.27 14.41 14.83
CA ALA A 504 3.60 14.09 16.23
C ALA A 504 3.04 12.72 16.65
N PHE A 505 1.85 12.35 16.18
CA PHE A 505 1.25 11.04 16.43
C PHE A 505 1.96 9.93 15.63
N VAL A 506 2.35 10.22 14.39
CA VAL A 506 3.16 9.30 13.56
C VAL A 506 4.49 8.98 14.24
N GLN A 507 5.16 9.99 14.80
CA GLN A 507 6.46 9.83 15.47
C GLN A 507 6.38 9.23 16.90
N ALA A 508 5.17 9.14 17.47
CA ALA A 508 5.01 8.71 18.86
C ALA A 508 5.36 7.24 19.12
N ASN A 509 5.56 6.43 18.08
CA ASN A 509 6.02 5.05 18.21
C ASN A 509 7.54 4.86 17.98
N ARG A 510 8.29 5.93 17.75
CA ARG A 510 9.75 5.85 17.62
C ARG A 510 10.38 5.27 18.88
N LYS A 511 11.27 4.27 18.72
CA LYS A 511 11.91 3.52 19.81
C LYS A 511 10.95 2.82 20.77
N ASP A 512 9.65 2.66 20.38
CA ASP A 512 8.59 2.14 21.26
C ASP A 512 7.69 1.08 20.62
N PHE A 513 8.14 0.47 19.53
CA PHE A 513 7.39 -0.57 18.79
C PHE A 513 6.91 -1.71 19.68
N GLY A 514 5.61 -1.97 19.64
CA GLY A 514 4.95 -3.02 20.41
C GLY A 514 4.56 -2.63 21.84
N TYR A 515 4.80 -1.39 22.26
CA TYR A 515 4.45 -0.91 23.61
C TYR A 515 3.32 0.12 23.60
N GLY A 516 3.59 1.37 23.19
CA GLY A 516 2.58 2.41 23.18
C GLY A 516 1.43 2.10 22.23
N ASP A 517 1.73 1.65 21.03
CA ASP A 517 0.80 1.22 19.99
C ASP A 517 -0.03 -0.03 20.41
N LEU A 518 0.57 -0.98 21.14
CA LEU A 518 -0.17 -2.09 21.74
C LEU A 518 -1.11 -1.61 22.84
N ARG A 519 -0.68 -0.66 23.70
CA ARG A 519 -1.57 -0.07 24.72
C ARG A 519 -2.74 0.69 24.10
N ASP A 520 -2.51 1.43 22.99
CA ASP A 520 -3.60 2.05 22.23
C ASP A 520 -4.58 1.00 21.71
N THR A 521 -4.07 -0.09 21.16
CA THR A 521 -4.89 -1.21 20.67
C THR A 521 -5.71 -1.85 21.78
N LEU A 522 -5.10 -2.14 22.94
CA LEU A 522 -5.78 -2.80 24.07
C LEU A 522 -6.83 -1.88 24.72
N THR A 523 -6.52 -0.60 24.92
CA THR A 523 -7.51 0.39 25.41
C THR A 523 -8.63 0.64 24.41
N GLY A 524 -8.36 0.50 23.11
CA GLY A 524 -9.37 0.49 22.06
C GLY A 524 -10.31 -0.72 22.16
N VAL A 525 -9.79 -1.90 22.44
CA VAL A 525 -10.61 -3.09 22.76
C VAL A 525 -11.53 -2.81 23.94
N ASP A 526 -11.00 -2.22 25.03
CA ASP A 526 -11.80 -1.85 26.21
C ASP A 526 -12.87 -0.81 25.88
N ALA A 527 -12.59 0.12 24.95
CA ALA A 527 -13.57 1.11 24.48
C ALA A 527 -14.70 0.43 23.67
N VAL A 528 -14.37 -0.53 22.82
CA VAL A 528 -15.35 -1.31 22.06
C VAL A 528 -16.24 -2.14 22.98
N GLU A 529 -15.68 -2.81 23.98
CA GLU A 529 -16.41 -3.64 24.95
C GLU A 529 -17.45 -2.87 25.77
N LYS A 530 -17.24 -1.57 25.96
CA LYS A 530 -18.19 -0.68 26.65
C LYS A 530 -19.42 -0.36 25.80
N ILE A 531 -19.35 -0.48 24.48
CA ILE A 531 -20.40 -0.03 23.57
C ILE A 531 -21.11 -1.16 22.81
N VAL A 532 -20.51 -2.35 22.76
CA VAL A 532 -21.09 -3.53 22.11
C VAL A 532 -20.77 -4.82 22.88
N PRO A 533 -21.62 -5.88 22.79
CA PRO A 533 -21.49 -7.10 23.58
C PRO A 533 -20.40 -8.03 23.03
N VAL A 534 -19.14 -7.63 23.15
CA VAL A 534 -17.98 -8.50 22.84
C VAL A 534 -17.81 -9.54 23.93
N ASP A 535 -17.42 -10.74 23.56
CA ASP A 535 -16.96 -11.79 24.47
C ASP A 535 -15.43 -11.71 24.61
N ASP A 536 -14.94 -11.09 25.68
CA ASP A 536 -13.50 -10.91 25.96
C ASP A 536 -12.73 -12.26 26.07
N HIS A 537 -13.43 -13.37 26.29
CA HIS A 537 -12.81 -14.71 26.26
C HIS A 537 -12.61 -15.26 24.84
N ARG A 538 -13.08 -14.56 23.82
CA ARG A 538 -13.00 -14.95 22.40
C ARG A 538 -12.45 -13.82 21.53
N LEU A 539 -11.29 -13.27 21.93
CA LEU A 539 -10.56 -12.26 21.15
C LEU A 539 -9.50 -12.92 20.26
N GLY A 540 -9.48 -12.54 18.99
CA GLY A 540 -8.44 -12.89 18.02
C GLY A 540 -7.64 -11.67 17.60
N LEU A 541 -6.37 -11.89 17.16
CA LEU A 541 -5.51 -10.83 16.66
C LEU A 541 -4.94 -11.23 15.30
N THR A 542 -4.96 -10.29 14.37
CA THR A 542 -4.38 -10.47 13.05
C THR A 542 -3.77 -9.17 12.53
N GLY A 543 -2.85 -9.27 11.58
CA GLY A 543 -2.23 -8.14 10.90
C GLY A 543 -1.15 -8.61 9.94
N TRP A 544 -0.83 -7.75 8.97
CA TRP A 544 0.19 -7.96 7.96
C TRP A 544 1.34 -6.99 8.14
N SER A 545 2.58 -7.38 7.81
CA SER A 545 3.75 -6.51 7.90
C SER A 545 3.99 -6.04 9.34
N TYR A 546 3.98 -4.75 9.62
CA TYR A 546 4.01 -4.24 11.00
C TYR A 546 2.87 -4.80 11.86
N GLY A 547 1.65 -4.95 11.29
CA GLY A 547 0.55 -5.64 11.95
C GLY A 547 0.85 -7.12 12.21
N GLY A 548 1.63 -7.76 11.35
CA GLY A 548 2.18 -9.11 11.56
C GLY A 548 3.19 -9.16 12.70
N PHE A 549 4.07 -8.16 12.80
CA PHE A 549 4.92 -7.95 13.97
C PHE A 549 4.08 -7.82 15.25
N MET A 550 3.07 -6.94 15.25
CA MET A 550 2.16 -6.78 16.38
C MET A 550 1.48 -8.11 16.75
N SER A 551 1.08 -8.89 15.75
CA SER A 551 0.47 -10.21 15.93
C SER A 551 1.44 -11.24 16.55
N MET A 552 2.75 -11.11 16.32
CA MET A 552 3.79 -11.92 16.96
C MET A 552 4.17 -11.38 18.35
N PHE A 553 4.19 -10.05 18.53
CA PHE A 553 4.65 -9.41 19.76
C PHE A 553 3.58 -9.39 20.86
N ALA A 554 2.35 -9.03 20.55
CA ALA A 554 1.27 -8.88 21.53
C ALA A 554 1.06 -10.14 22.41
N PRO A 555 1.08 -11.39 21.89
CA PRO A 555 0.95 -12.59 22.72
C PRO A 555 2.10 -12.79 23.72
N THR A 556 3.21 -12.08 23.54
CA THR A 556 4.33 -12.09 24.52
C THR A 556 4.09 -11.11 25.67
N GLN A 557 3.15 -10.16 25.53
CA GLN A 557 2.87 -9.08 26.47
C GLN A 557 1.51 -9.23 27.17
N THR A 558 0.54 -9.89 26.52
CA THR A 558 -0.82 -10.07 27.05
C THR A 558 -1.36 -11.46 26.72
N GLN A 559 -2.29 -11.94 27.55
CA GLN A 559 -3.01 -13.22 27.34
C GLN A 559 -4.47 -13.00 26.89
N ARG A 560 -4.86 -11.78 26.49
CA ARG A 560 -6.23 -11.48 26.04
C ARG A 560 -6.59 -12.21 24.75
N PHE A 561 -5.64 -12.35 23.82
CA PHE A 561 -5.88 -12.98 22.53
C PHE A 561 -5.80 -14.51 22.61
N ARG A 562 -6.82 -15.22 22.12
CA ARG A 562 -6.96 -16.68 22.18
C ARG A 562 -6.56 -17.38 20.88
N ALA A 563 -6.45 -16.65 19.78
CA ALA A 563 -5.92 -17.12 18.51
C ALA A 563 -5.27 -15.96 17.76
N VAL A 564 -4.26 -16.27 16.96
CA VAL A 564 -3.51 -15.27 16.17
C VAL A 564 -3.30 -15.76 14.75
N VAL A 565 -3.38 -14.83 13.80
CA VAL A 565 -2.84 -14.99 12.44
C VAL A 565 -1.83 -13.87 12.19
N ALA A 566 -0.57 -14.23 12.01
CA ALA A 566 0.52 -13.30 11.75
C ALA A 566 0.94 -13.39 10.28
N GLY A 567 0.64 -12.34 9.49
CA GLY A 567 1.00 -12.25 8.08
C GLY A 567 2.28 -11.44 7.89
N ALA A 568 3.28 -12.00 7.19
CA ALA A 568 4.55 -11.34 6.86
C ALA A 568 5.11 -10.54 8.05
N GLY A 569 5.17 -11.15 9.25
CA GLY A 569 5.54 -10.48 10.50
C GLY A 569 7.03 -10.51 10.77
N ILE A 570 7.46 -9.71 11.75
CA ILE A 570 8.84 -9.60 12.21
C ILE A 570 8.93 -10.15 13.63
N ALA A 571 9.71 -11.23 13.82
CA ALA A 571 9.89 -11.87 15.12
C ALA A 571 11.06 -11.29 15.91
N ASN A 572 12.10 -10.83 15.18
CA ASN A 572 13.39 -10.44 15.76
C ASN A 572 13.99 -9.27 14.97
N TRP A 573 13.81 -8.05 15.47
CA TRP A 573 14.30 -6.84 14.85
C TRP A 573 15.82 -6.80 14.67
N GLN A 574 16.57 -7.52 15.51
CA GLN A 574 18.03 -7.57 15.40
C GLN A 574 18.46 -8.37 14.16
N SER A 575 17.93 -9.59 13.96
CA SER A 575 18.23 -10.38 12.76
C SER A 575 17.56 -9.81 11.50
N TYR A 576 16.38 -9.22 11.64
CA TYR A 576 15.65 -8.57 10.56
C TYR A 576 16.47 -7.47 9.89
N TYR A 577 17.27 -6.69 10.64
CA TYR A 577 18.11 -5.62 10.12
C TYR A 577 19.03 -6.09 8.99
N GLY A 578 19.60 -7.30 9.11
CA GLY A 578 20.48 -7.87 8.10
C GLY A 578 19.81 -8.81 7.09
N GLN A 579 18.50 -8.99 7.15
CA GLN A 579 17.75 -9.91 6.29
C GLN A 579 16.85 -9.22 5.27
N ASN A 580 16.32 -8.04 5.61
CA ASN A 580 15.45 -7.28 4.71
C ASN A 580 16.28 -6.49 3.67
N LEU A 581 15.63 -6.03 2.61
CA LEU A 581 16.25 -5.20 1.57
C LEU A 581 15.88 -3.71 1.71
N ILE A 582 15.29 -3.30 2.85
CA ILE A 582 14.84 -1.93 3.14
C ILE A 582 15.42 -1.41 4.46
N ASP A 583 16.60 -1.85 4.85
CA ASP A 583 17.21 -1.62 6.17
C ASP A 583 17.31 -0.14 6.59
N GLN A 584 17.38 0.79 5.65
CA GLN A 584 17.52 2.22 5.92
C GLN A 584 16.35 2.82 6.72
N TRP A 585 15.13 2.29 6.57
CA TRP A 585 13.95 2.80 7.30
C TRP A 585 14.06 2.61 8.82
N MET A 586 14.84 1.62 9.25
CA MET A 586 14.91 1.26 10.67
C MET A 586 15.63 2.35 11.49
N ILE A 587 16.59 3.05 10.88
CA ILE A 587 17.40 4.07 11.59
C ILE A 587 16.54 5.23 12.13
N PRO A 588 15.67 5.90 11.34
CA PRO A 588 14.80 6.95 11.86
C PRO A 588 13.79 6.47 12.92
N PHE A 589 13.35 5.21 12.84
CA PHE A 589 12.44 4.66 13.83
C PHE A 589 13.11 4.18 15.11
N PHE A 590 14.25 3.50 15.02
CA PHE A 590 15.00 3.01 16.19
C PHE A 590 16.05 4.00 16.72
N GLY A 591 16.38 5.03 15.96
CA GLY A 591 17.30 6.11 16.33
C GLY A 591 18.78 5.79 16.20
N ALA A 592 19.12 4.57 15.78
CA ALA A 592 20.49 4.11 15.54
C ALA A 592 20.45 2.82 14.71
N SER A 593 21.60 2.43 14.12
CA SER A 593 21.75 1.10 13.53
C SER A 593 21.72 0.01 14.61
N VAL A 594 21.45 -1.24 14.23
CA VAL A 594 21.51 -2.39 15.17
C VAL A 594 22.92 -2.62 15.72
N TYR A 595 23.95 -2.14 15.02
CA TYR A 595 25.35 -2.27 15.43
C TYR A 595 25.73 -1.24 16.49
N ASP A 596 25.07 -0.07 16.49
CA ASP A 596 25.33 1.02 17.44
C ASP A 596 24.48 0.90 18.72
N ASP A 597 23.20 0.51 18.59
CA ASP A 597 22.28 0.27 19.72
C ASP A 597 21.46 -0.99 19.51
N PRO A 598 22.01 -2.20 19.75
CA PRO A 598 21.27 -3.43 19.63
C PRO A 598 20.15 -3.59 20.68
N ALA A 599 20.20 -2.84 21.78
CA ALA A 599 19.23 -2.96 22.86
C ALA A 599 17.85 -2.42 22.48
N VAL A 600 17.78 -1.33 21.71
CA VAL A 600 16.52 -0.76 21.26
C VAL A 600 15.77 -1.73 20.33
N TYR A 601 16.49 -2.52 19.55
CA TYR A 601 15.93 -3.57 18.68
C TYR A 601 15.49 -4.79 19.52
N ALA A 602 16.34 -5.22 20.47
CA ALA A 602 16.05 -6.38 21.31
C ALA A 602 14.78 -6.22 22.12
N LYS A 603 14.50 -5.02 22.67
CA LYS A 603 13.31 -4.79 23.51
C LYS A 603 12.00 -4.98 22.74
N SER A 604 11.98 -4.73 21.44
CA SER A 604 10.82 -4.88 20.56
C SER A 604 10.77 -6.25 19.85
N SER A 605 11.76 -7.12 20.04
CA SER A 605 11.83 -8.42 19.39
C SER A 605 11.00 -9.47 20.13
N ALA A 606 9.92 -9.98 19.50
CA ALA A 606 9.00 -10.97 20.07
C ALA A 606 9.72 -12.24 20.52
N ILE A 607 10.76 -12.65 19.80
CA ILE A 607 11.54 -13.86 20.10
C ILE A 607 12.19 -13.83 21.48
N ASN A 608 12.56 -12.66 22.00
CA ASN A 608 13.16 -12.53 23.32
C ASN A 608 12.18 -12.81 24.45
N PHE A 609 10.89 -12.77 24.18
CA PHE A 609 9.82 -13.02 25.16
C PHE A 609 8.99 -14.27 24.82
N ILE A 610 9.42 -15.07 23.85
CA ILE A 610 8.64 -16.14 23.21
C ILE A 610 8.12 -17.18 24.20
N LYS A 611 8.84 -17.43 25.32
CA LYS A 611 8.42 -18.36 26.37
C LYS A 611 7.08 -18.00 27.03
N LYS A 612 6.63 -16.75 26.91
CA LYS A 612 5.35 -16.28 27.43
C LYS A 612 4.16 -16.64 26.53
N VAL A 613 4.42 -16.96 25.26
CA VAL A 613 3.36 -17.24 24.27
C VAL A 613 2.71 -18.58 24.53
N LYS A 614 1.38 -18.58 24.63
CA LYS A 614 0.52 -19.78 24.76
C LYS A 614 -0.54 -19.83 23.65
N THR A 615 -0.68 -18.75 22.91
CA THR A 615 -1.75 -18.53 21.94
C THR A 615 -1.50 -19.30 20.63
N PRO A 616 -2.44 -20.12 20.17
CA PRO A 616 -2.37 -20.78 18.86
C PRO A 616 -2.14 -19.74 17.74
N THR A 617 -1.12 -19.96 16.91
CA THR A 617 -0.70 -18.98 15.92
C THR A 617 -0.51 -19.61 14.53
N LEU A 618 -1.25 -19.09 13.53
CA LEU A 618 -1.00 -19.30 12.11
C LEU A 618 -0.05 -18.21 11.60
N ILE A 619 0.97 -18.61 10.84
CA ILE A 619 1.95 -17.69 10.25
C ILE A 619 1.91 -17.87 8.75
N VAL A 620 1.86 -16.76 7.99
CA VAL A 620 1.81 -16.76 6.54
C VAL A 620 2.80 -15.74 5.97
N VAL A 621 3.53 -16.10 4.90
CA VAL A 621 4.55 -15.22 4.32
C VAL A 621 4.83 -15.57 2.86
N GLY A 622 5.23 -14.58 2.03
CA GLY A 622 5.77 -14.80 0.70
C GLY A 622 7.21 -15.35 0.76
N GLU A 623 7.55 -16.30 -0.11
CA GLU A 623 8.91 -16.89 -0.17
C GLU A 623 9.98 -15.83 -0.46
N ARG A 624 9.64 -14.84 -1.30
CA ARG A 624 10.55 -13.80 -1.80
C ARG A 624 10.20 -12.42 -1.27
N ASP A 625 9.67 -12.36 -0.07
CA ASP A 625 9.34 -11.11 0.62
C ASP A 625 10.64 -10.35 0.93
N ALA A 626 10.77 -9.15 0.35
CA ALA A 626 11.93 -8.28 0.51
C ALA A 626 11.81 -7.36 1.73
N GLU A 627 10.57 -7.10 2.19
CA GLU A 627 10.31 -6.25 3.35
C GLU A 627 10.31 -7.04 4.65
N CYS A 628 9.52 -8.12 4.73
CA CYS A 628 9.46 -8.99 5.89
C CYS A 628 9.89 -10.41 5.52
N PRO A 629 11.20 -10.67 5.43
CA PRO A 629 11.74 -11.91 4.89
C PRO A 629 11.23 -13.16 5.58
N ALA A 630 10.98 -14.22 4.82
CA ALA A 630 10.47 -15.50 5.31
C ALA A 630 11.26 -16.08 6.51
N PRO A 631 12.59 -15.90 6.65
CA PRO A 631 13.33 -16.31 7.84
C PRO A 631 12.76 -15.79 9.16
N GLN A 632 12.16 -14.60 9.22
CA GLN A 632 11.49 -14.07 10.41
C GLN A 632 10.31 -14.96 10.84
N SER A 633 9.52 -15.41 9.87
CA SER A 633 8.41 -16.35 10.08
C SER A 633 8.88 -17.74 10.51
N PHE A 634 9.97 -18.23 9.94
CA PHE A 634 10.61 -19.50 10.34
C PHE A 634 11.11 -19.45 11.79
N GLU A 635 11.79 -18.36 12.18
CA GLU A 635 12.33 -18.20 13.54
C GLU A 635 11.20 -18.27 14.58
N TYR A 636 10.11 -17.53 14.37
CA TYR A 636 8.97 -17.54 15.27
C TYR A 636 8.26 -18.90 15.33
N TRP A 637 8.02 -19.50 14.18
CA TRP A 637 7.38 -20.83 14.09
C TRP A 637 8.18 -21.94 14.77
N HIS A 638 9.50 -21.98 14.56
CA HIS A 638 10.36 -22.95 15.22
C HIS A 638 10.29 -22.83 16.74
N ALA A 639 10.32 -21.61 17.26
CA ALA A 639 10.23 -21.35 18.69
C ALA A 639 8.87 -21.81 19.28
N LEU A 640 7.76 -21.50 18.62
CA LEU A 640 6.44 -21.95 19.04
C LEU A 640 6.33 -23.49 19.07
N ARG A 641 6.85 -24.16 18.04
CA ARG A 641 6.91 -25.63 17.99
C ARG A 641 7.70 -26.21 19.15
N ALA A 642 8.88 -25.66 19.44
CA ALA A 642 9.74 -26.11 20.52
C ALA A 642 9.05 -25.94 21.89
N LEU A 643 8.15 -24.96 22.02
CA LEU A 643 7.37 -24.71 23.22
C LEU A 643 6.04 -25.49 23.27
N GLY A 644 5.73 -26.30 22.25
CA GLY A 644 4.48 -27.07 22.18
C GLY A 644 3.24 -26.21 21.96
N VAL A 645 3.39 -24.98 21.47
CA VAL A 645 2.27 -24.10 21.12
C VAL A 645 1.71 -24.51 19.75
N PRO A 646 0.38 -24.69 19.61
CA PRO A 646 -0.23 -25.01 18.32
C PRO A 646 0.11 -23.94 17.28
N THR A 647 0.76 -24.34 16.18
CA THR A 647 1.21 -23.40 15.14
C THR A 647 1.30 -24.06 13.78
N PHE A 648 1.05 -23.25 12.73
CA PHE A 648 1.34 -23.59 11.34
C PHE A 648 2.09 -22.45 10.69
N LEU A 649 2.97 -22.79 9.74
CA LEU A 649 3.64 -21.86 8.86
C LEU A 649 3.29 -22.20 7.41
N VAL A 650 2.85 -21.21 6.64
CA VAL A 650 2.60 -21.30 5.19
C VAL A 650 3.49 -20.31 4.48
N VAL A 651 4.35 -20.83 3.60
CA VAL A 651 5.22 -20.03 2.74
C VAL A 651 4.71 -20.14 1.31
N TYR A 652 4.42 -19.01 0.67
CA TYR A 652 3.85 -18.96 -0.66
C TYR A 652 4.95 -18.78 -1.72
N PRO A 653 5.18 -19.79 -2.59
CA PRO A 653 6.25 -19.75 -3.58
C PRO A 653 6.12 -18.55 -4.52
N ASN A 654 7.27 -17.92 -4.83
CA ASN A 654 7.39 -16.79 -5.73
C ASN A 654 6.59 -15.52 -5.37
N GLU A 655 5.94 -15.45 -4.19
CA GLU A 655 5.28 -14.25 -3.71
C GLU A 655 6.25 -13.33 -2.97
N GLY A 656 6.06 -12.01 -3.17
CA GLY A 656 6.73 -10.95 -2.41
C GLY A 656 5.94 -10.54 -1.19
N HIS A 657 6.15 -9.29 -0.74
CA HIS A 657 5.40 -8.71 0.36
C HIS A 657 3.92 -8.52 -0.01
N ARG A 658 3.63 -8.11 -1.25
CA ARG A 658 2.31 -8.13 -1.86
C ARG A 658 2.16 -9.40 -2.68
N PHE A 659 1.09 -10.16 -2.42
CA PHE A 659 0.75 -11.34 -3.23
C PHE A 659 0.11 -10.91 -4.54
N ASN A 660 0.59 -11.47 -5.64
CA ASN A 660 0.08 -11.18 -6.99
C ASN A 660 -0.73 -12.35 -7.58
N ASN A 661 -0.53 -13.58 -7.09
CA ASN A 661 -1.27 -14.73 -7.58
C ASN A 661 -2.66 -14.79 -6.91
N PRO A 662 -3.77 -14.69 -7.66
CA PRO A 662 -5.12 -14.73 -7.11
C PRO A 662 -5.44 -16.01 -6.31
N THR A 663 -4.83 -17.14 -6.68
CA THR A 663 -4.98 -18.41 -5.96
C THR A 663 -4.36 -18.31 -4.57
N ASN A 664 -3.16 -17.71 -4.46
CA ASN A 664 -2.48 -17.51 -3.18
C ASN A 664 -3.21 -16.47 -2.32
N GLN A 665 -3.71 -15.39 -2.90
CA GLN A 665 -4.55 -14.40 -2.21
C GLN A 665 -5.79 -15.05 -1.61
N ARG A 666 -6.48 -15.89 -2.38
CA ARG A 666 -7.64 -16.64 -1.92
C ARG A 666 -7.28 -17.63 -0.80
N ASP A 667 -6.19 -18.37 -0.94
CA ASP A 667 -5.76 -19.39 0.03
C ASP A 667 -5.38 -18.77 1.38
N VAL A 668 -4.66 -17.64 1.38
CA VAL A 668 -4.28 -16.96 2.62
C VAL A 668 -5.50 -16.49 3.42
N LEU A 669 -6.50 -15.92 2.75
CA LEU A 669 -7.74 -15.52 3.41
C LEU A 669 -8.54 -16.72 3.90
N GLN A 670 -8.65 -17.78 3.09
CA GLN A 670 -9.33 -19.01 3.47
C GLN A 670 -8.71 -19.65 4.73
N ARG A 671 -7.38 -19.73 4.80
CA ARG A 671 -6.67 -20.26 5.98
C ARG A 671 -6.89 -19.41 7.21
N SER A 672 -6.84 -18.09 7.06
CA SER A 672 -7.07 -17.14 8.15
C SER A 672 -8.49 -17.28 8.73
N LEU A 673 -9.50 -17.33 7.86
CA LEU A 673 -10.90 -17.55 8.23
C LEU A 673 -11.09 -18.91 8.93
N SER A 674 -10.46 -19.96 8.41
CA SER A 674 -10.54 -21.31 8.97
C SER A 674 -9.86 -21.40 10.35
N TRP A 675 -8.72 -20.72 10.52
CA TRP A 675 -7.98 -20.71 11.80
C TRP A 675 -8.81 -20.10 12.91
N PHE A 676 -9.38 -18.90 12.69
CA PHE A 676 -10.22 -18.28 13.70
C PHE A 676 -11.53 -19.04 13.94
N THR A 677 -12.16 -19.59 12.92
CA THR A 677 -13.35 -20.43 13.10
C THR A 677 -13.08 -21.68 13.95
N LYS A 678 -11.87 -22.26 13.84
CA LYS A 678 -11.44 -23.39 14.67
C LYS A 678 -11.24 -23.02 16.14
N TYR A 679 -10.55 -21.90 16.41
CA TYR A 679 -10.16 -21.55 17.79
C TYR A 679 -11.12 -20.59 18.47
N LEU A 680 -11.88 -19.83 17.71
CA LEU A 680 -12.85 -18.83 18.17
C LEU A 680 -14.17 -19.02 17.41
N PRO A 681 -14.87 -20.16 17.57
CA PRO A 681 -16.07 -20.40 16.78
C PRO A 681 -17.06 -19.25 16.98
N PRO A 682 -17.63 -18.66 15.89
CA PRO A 682 -18.71 -17.71 16.02
C PRO A 682 -19.91 -18.43 16.64
N GLY A 683 -20.66 -17.75 17.50
CA GLY A 683 -21.87 -18.33 18.11
C GLY A 683 -22.85 -18.77 17.01
N GLN A 684 -23.57 -19.88 17.23
CA GLN A 684 -24.65 -20.37 16.37
C GLN A 684 -25.84 -19.42 16.40
#